data_ae42617659ab60b89dd72a5186c2d350
#
_entry.id   ae42617659ab60b89dd72a5186c2d350
#
_cell.length_a   1.000
_cell.length_b   1.000
_cell.length_c   1.000
_cell.angle_alpha   90.00
_cell.angle_beta   90.00
_cell.angle_gamma   90.00
#
_symmetry.space_group_name_H-M   'P 1'
#
loop_
_entity.id
_entity.type
_entity.pdbx_description
1 polymer ?
#
loop_
_entity_poly.entity_id
_entity_poly.type
_entity_poly.pdbx_seq_one_letter_code
_entity_poly.pdbx_strand_id
1 'polypeptide(L)'
;MRTILVLALCGSLLAQGGEITVARRGEASGYSIMLRKEAPPNERYAAEELAKGVEQLTGVKLATVTNVAPGRGIYLNPSAPSDLGDDGFALKAKGGDVYVTGGSRGVIYGVHELLETYGGIVWLAPDFTHVPKTAAFVVPDGLDVRQAPAIAKRSLDTFDPWARQDFAVKLRLNESTAGAKWGFWCRPFDRVLGKCHTFGRIIPTSKYYATHPEYFSLVKGKRLKDHPQLCLTNPDVFRIALSTVLERIAANKRDPEPYRRLTRYYGISQDDWNNYCECENCAAIDAREESHAGCVIWFINKLAEEVEKVHPDVMLSTLAYMYGRKPPKYLRPRKNVMICLCTIECDFAKPMTSNRYEENVAFRENVLKWGEISSELHIWDYAANWRATPSPYPNISAMAENIRFYHKLGVGALFEEGISSPSANFTDLKGWVGAKLMWNPDQPTAPLVKRFCDLYYGKASPFVQAYIRLMEAQGIDERKTPMKYAVNIEDLPFTAAFYEQVSDLVAQAEAAVADEDPAIREHVAWLRFGIDYTRAARYAQTGDWRVLNASRQLSGKLDRAEFDRMKALAQAVVKRLDAFPKAIVSSRLNDFRLKGYMRALAAAEFPAPGAVRATLQDWAFSYSDHPKSTTIFRIEDKDASDGRAISVTNDGGSWKLTCDLSSICALDAGTKYRLRARIKVKPEPGANPKIGLLAVGLFDRKTKNNLIAQPIFPKQATGQYEWYDLSGRTHTGSESYILHVDPRGSTFSFDCIEIIEE
;
A
#
# COMPACT_ATOMS: atom_id res chain seq x y z
N MET A 1 -2.76 -35.24 34.24
CA MET A 1 -1.93 -35.00 35.44
C MET A 1 -0.57 -34.52 35.03
N ARG A 2 -0.14 -33.42 35.66
CA ARG A 2 1.11 -32.67 35.53
C ARG A 2 1.29 -31.87 34.24
N THR A 3 0.67 -30.69 34.29
CA THR A 3 0.95 -29.47 33.56
C THR A 3 2.39 -29.03 33.86
N ILE A 4 3.24 -28.96 32.84
CA ILE A 4 4.52 -28.25 32.96
C ILE A 4 4.31 -26.86 32.35
N LEU A 5 4.25 -25.89 33.24
CA LEU A 5 4.24 -24.47 32.96
C LEU A 5 5.70 -24.09 32.62
N VAL A 6 6.01 -23.90 31.32
CA VAL A 6 7.29 -23.30 30.92
C VAL A 6 7.04 -21.80 30.82
N LEU A 7 7.26 -21.11 31.93
CA LEU A 7 7.49 -19.67 31.96
C LEU A 7 8.86 -19.42 31.26
N ALA A 8 8.81 -18.94 30.02
CA ALA A 8 9.97 -18.35 29.37
C ALA A 8 10.23 -16.97 30.01
N LEU A 9 10.87 -16.97 31.14
CA LEU A 9 11.63 -15.84 31.65
C LEU A 9 12.84 -15.63 30.73
N CYS A 10 12.75 -14.68 29.76
CA CYS A 10 13.92 -14.00 29.24
C CYS A 10 14.45 -13.04 30.33
N GLY A 11 14.83 -13.60 31.44
CA GLY A 11 15.62 -12.99 32.50
C GLY A 11 16.99 -13.61 32.43
N SER A 12 17.99 -12.84 31.97
CA SER A 12 19.39 -12.91 32.32
C SER A 12 19.87 -14.24 33.01
N LEU A 13 20.11 -15.27 32.22
CA LEU A 13 21.26 -16.12 32.50
C LEU A 13 22.49 -15.35 32.01
N LEU A 14 22.93 -14.38 32.81
CA LEU A 14 24.31 -13.94 32.79
C LEU A 14 25.12 -15.16 33.25
N ALA A 15 25.57 -15.97 32.28
CA ALA A 15 26.75 -16.76 32.49
C ALA A 15 27.81 -15.76 33.00
N GLN A 16 28.57 -16.16 34.04
CA GLN A 16 29.77 -15.44 34.51
C GLN A 16 30.87 -15.52 33.44
N GLY A 17 30.63 -14.89 32.30
CA GLY A 17 31.59 -14.65 31.23
C GLY A 17 31.96 -13.18 31.29
N GLY A 18 33.23 -12.86 31.02
CA GLY A 18 33.74 -11.51 30.94
C GLY A 18 33.00 -10.69 29.88
N GLU A 19 33.15 -9.38 29.94
CA GLU A 19 32.59 -8.42 28.95
C GLU A 19 33.76 -7.84 28.13
N ILE A 20 33.55 -7.75 26.83
CA ILE A 20 34.43 -7.07 25.89
C ILE A 20 33.94 -5.62 25.74
N THR A 21 34.63 -4.65 26.32
CA THR A 21 34.37 -3.22 26.07
C THR A 21 35.02 -2.82 24.76
N VAL A 22 34.22 -2.69 23.69
CA VAL A 22 34.68 -2.27 22.35
C VAL A 22 34.99 -0.78 22.30
N ALA A 23 34.13 0.04 22.91
CA ALA A 23 34.30 1.48 22.96
C ALA A 23 33.69 2.06 24.24
N ARG A 24 34.30 3.10 24.82
CA ARG A 24 33.81 3.82 26.00
C ARG A 24 33.86 5.31 25.72
N ARG A 25 32.77 6.00 26.05
CA ARG A 25 32.65 7.46 25.86
C ARG A 25 33.79 8.21 26.56
N GLY A 26 34.44 9.11 25.82
CA GLY A 26 35.56 9.92 26.32
C GLY A 26 36.90 9.23 26.34
N GLU A 27 36.98 7.96 25.90
CA GLU A 27 38.25 7.18 25.85
C GLU A 27 38.54 6.78 24.39
N ALA A 28 39.80 6.69 24.04
CA ALA A 28 40.24 6.10 22.77
C ALA A 28 39.97 4.59 22.78
N SER A 29 39.35 4.06 21.77
CA SER A 29 39.16 2.61 21.65
C SER A 29 40.46 1.94 21.26
N GLY A 30 40.75 0.83 21.91
CA GLY A 30 41.79 -0.09 21.47
C GLY A 30 41.36 -1.04 20.34
N TYR A 31 40.06 -1.01 19.95
CA TYR A 31 39.50 -1.88 18.92
C TYR A 31 39.54 -1.25 17.54
N SER A 32 39.69 -2.08 16.52
CA SER A 32 39.56 -1.71 15.11
C SER A 32 38.68 -2.70 14.37
N ILE A 33 38.01 -2.23 13.30
CA ILE A 33 37.24 -3.08 12.40
C ILE A 33 38.19 -3.69 11.39
N MET A 34 38.22 -5.00 11.32
CA MET A 34 39.14 -5.79 10.50
C MET A 34 38.49 -6.19 9.20
N LEU A 35 38.98 -5.70 8.07
CA LEU A 35 38.61 -6.12 6.73
C LEU A 35 39.77 -6.76 6.00
N ARG A 36 39.49 -7.76 5.16
CA ARG A 36 40.47 -8.28 4.21
C ARG A 36 40.89 -7.22 3.20
N LYS A 37 42.10 -7.29 2.65
CA LYS A 37 42.67 -6.30 1.72
C LYS A 37 41.75 -6.00 0.52
N GLU A 38 41.07 -7.01 0.01
CA GLU A 38 40.14 -6.91 -1.14
C GLU A 38 38.71 -7.20 -0.69
N ALA A 39 38.25 -6.55 0.39
CA ALA A 39 36.91 -6.71 0.87
C ALA A 39 35.88 -6.25 -0.20
N PRO A 40 34.85 -7.04 -0.48
CA PRO A 40 33.79 -6.66 -1.41
C PRO A 40 32.95 -5.50 -0.85
N PRO A 41 32.15 -4.82 -1.69
CA PRO A 41 31.37 -3.66 -1.29
C PRO A 41 30.43 -3.87 -0.09
N ASN A 42 29.82 -5.06 0.04
CA ASN A 42 28.94 -5.41 1.17
C ASN A 42 29.69 -5.46 2.51
N GLU A 43 30.92 -5.98 2.55
CA GLU A 43 31.74 -6.01 3.77
C GLU A 43 32.21 -4.60 4.13
N ARG A 44 32.58 -3.78 3.16
CA ARG A 44 32.90 -2.36 3.40
C ARG A 44 31.72 -1.60 3.96
N TYR A 45 30.53 -1.79 3.38
CA TYR A 45 29.31 -1.19 3.91
C TYR A 45 29.01 -1.66 5.34
N ALA A 46 29.16 -2.94 5.64
CA ALA A 46 29.01 -3.48 7.00
C ALA A 46 29.97 -2.80 7.99
N ALA A 47 31.23 -2.56 7.58
CA ALA A 47 32.21 -1.86 8.41
C ALA A 47 31.83 -0.40 8.64
N GLU A 48 31.34 0.30 7.62
CA GLU A 48 30.85 1.68 7.72
C GLU A 48 29.65 1.79 8.68
N GLU A 49 28.67 0.87 8.58
CA GLU A 49 27.50 0.83 9.47
C GLU A 49 27.92 0.53 10.93
N LEU A 50 28.88 -0.38 11.14
CA LEU A 50 29.41 -0.68 12.47
C LEU A 50 30.12 0.54 13.06
N ALA A 51 31.05 1.16 12.32
CA ALA A 51 31.78 2.34 12.76
C ALA A 51 30.83 3.49 13.11
N LYS A 52 29.85 3.76 12.24
CA LYS A 52 28.84 4.78 12.45
C LYS A 52 27.96 4.50 13.68
N GLY A 53 27.52 3.24 13.85
CA GLY A 53 26.70 2.85 15.00
C GLY A 53 27.45 3.02 16.32
N VAL A 54 28.70 2.60 16.40
CA VAL A 54 29.53 2.76 17.60
C VAL A 54 29.81 4.24 17.88
N GLU A 55 30.07 5.04 16.85
CA GLU A 55 30.24 6.49 17.01
C GLU A 55 28.95 7.17 17.52
N GLN A 56 27.78 6.78 17.00
CA GLN A 56 26.51 7.30 17.49
C GLN A 56 26.24 6.97 18.96
N LEU A 57 26.60 5.76 19.39
CA LEU A 57 26.42 5.28 20.77
C LEU A 57 27.37 5.95 21.76
N THR A 58 28.64 6.04 21.41
CA THR A 58 29.72 6.37 22.35
C THR A 58 30.49 7.66 22.01
N GLY A 59 30.35 8.18 20.79
CA GLY A 59 31.19 9.25 20.27
C GLY A 59 32.59 8.79 19.82
N VAL A 60 32.89 7.49 19.90
CA VAL A 60 34.22 6.95 19.56
C VAL A 60 34.24 6.43 18.15
N LYS A 61 35.19 6.87 17.35
CA LYS A 61 35.42 6.39 15.99
C LYS A 61 36.30 5.15 15.99
N LEU A 62 35.80 4.05 15.42
CA LEU A 62 36.62 2.87 15.18
C LEU A 62 37.31 2.99 13.81
N ALA A 63 38.61 2.69 13.78
CA ALA A 63 39.37 2.60 12.53
C ALA A 63 39.03 1.30 11.78
N THR A 64 38.98 1.37 10.46
CA THR A 64 38.93 0.17 9.60
C THR A 64 40.34 -0.11 9.10
N VAL A 65 40.82 -1.32 9.35
CA VAL A 65 42.23 -1.73 9.07
C VAL A 65 42.26 -3.10 8.41
N THR A 66 43.43 -3.46 7.85
CA THR A 66 43.68 -4.79 7.26
C THR A 66 44.50 -5.67 8.15
N ASN A 67 45.00 -5.15 9.26
CA ASN A 67 45.73 -5.90 10.30
C ASN A 67 45.50 -5.26 11.68
N VAL A 68 45.35 -6.06 12.71
CA VAL A 68 45.12 -5.63 14.09
C VAL A 68 45.81 -6.60 15.08
N ALA A 69 46.16 -6.08 16.25
CA ALA A 69 46.70 -6.94 17.33
C ALA A 69 45.62 -7.93 17.83
N PRO A 70 45.99 -9.17 18.15
CA PRO A 70 45.04 -10.15 18.70
C PRO A 70 44.33 -9.64 19.96
N GLY A 71 43.03 -9.95 20.08
CA GLY A 71 42.19 -9.53 21.20
C GLY A 71 41.70 -8.07 21.09
N ARG A 72 41.84 -7.41 19.92
CA ARG A 72 41.49 -6.02 19.67
C ARG A 72 40.78 -5.83 18.33
N GLY A 73 40.32 -6.91 17.71
CA GLY A 73 39.71 -6.90 16.38
C GLY A 73 38.20 -7.17 16.39
N ILE A 74 37.47 -6.45 15.54
CA ILE A 74 36.14 -6.86 15.10
C ILE A 74 36.28 -7.31 13.65
N TYR A 75 36.26 -8.61 13.44
CA TYR A 75 36.52 -9.23 12.14
C TYR A 75 35.25 -9.42 11.35
N LEU A 76 35.20 -8.85 10.16
CA LEU A 76 34.06 -9.01 9.23
C LEU A 76 34.46 -10.02 8.13
N ASN A 77 33.76 -11.15 8.07
CA ASN A 77 34.02 -12.27 7.15
C ASN A 77 35.50 -12.65 7.00
N PRO A 78 36.17 -13.01 8.08
CA PRO A 78 37.59 -13.44 7.99
C PRO A 78 37.74 -14.70 7.13
N SER A 79 36.72 -15.53 7.03
CA SER A 79 36.57 -16.66 6.12
C SER A 79 35.19 -16.68 5.52
N ALA A 80 35.06 -17.10 4.24
CA ALA A 80 33.76 -17.20 3.60
C ALA A 80 32.90 -18.29 4.24
N PRO A 81 31.70 -17.99 4.75
CA PRO A 81 30.81 -19.00 5.31
C PRO A 81 30.18 -19.82 4.18
N SER A 82 30.21 -21.14 4.30
CA SER A 82 29.67 -22.04 3.28
C SER A 82 28.20 -22.46 3.52
N ASP A 83 27.68 -22.29 4.74
CA ASP A 83 26.43 -22.88 5.21
C ASP A 83 25.38 -21.89 5.73
N LEU A 84 25.66 -20.58 5.64
CA LEU A 84 24.76 -19.52 6.11
C LEU A 84 23.81 -18.98 5.02
N GLY A 85 23.97 -19.38 3.78
CA GLY A 85 23.26 -18.80 2.65
C GLY A 85 23.55 -17.30 2.49
N ASP A 86 22.77 -16.59 1.70
CA ASP A 86 22.99 -15.15 1.44
C ASP A 86 22.69 -14.28 2.66
N ASP A 87 21.71 -14.64 3.48
CA ASP A 87 21.13 -13.79 4.54
C ASP A 87 21.54 -14.19 5.95
N GLY A 88 21.94 -15.44 6.16
CA GLY A 88 22.33 -15.93 7.47
C GLY A 88 23.66 -15.35 7.96
N PHE A 89 23.81 -15.26 9.28
CA PHE A 89 25.00 -14.76 9.94
C PHE A 89 25.33 -15.53 11.24
N ALA A 90 26.56 -15.40 11.67
CA ALA A 90 27.05 -15.83 13.00
C ALA A 90 27.83 -14.70 13.65
N LEU A 91 27.61 -14.53 14.96
CA LEU A 91 28.37 -13.64 15.84
C LEU A 91 29.13 -14.51 16.87
N LYS A 92 30.42 -14.30 16.98
CA LYS A 92 31.24 -15.00 17.98
C LYS A 92 32.22 -14.07 18.65
N ALA A 93 32.47 -14.28 19.95
CA ALA A 93 33.58 -13.67 20.64
C ALA A 93 34.58 -14.78 21.06
N LYS A 94 35.88 -14.52 20.92
CA LYS A 94 36.92 -15.44 21.27
C LYS A 94 38.24 -14.70 21.52
N GLY A 95 38.82 -14.86 22.72
CA GLY A 95 40.09 -14.28 23.06
C GLY A 95 40.13 -12.76 23.00
N GLY A 96 39.04 -12.09 23.30
CA GLY A 96 38.86 -10.64 23.21
C GLY A 96 38.53 -10.12 21.81
N ASP A 97 38.59 -10.94 20.77
CA ASP A 97 38.17 -10.58 19.42
C ASP A 97 36.68 -10.87 19.17
N VAL A 98 36.04 -10.08 18.34
CA VAL A 98 34.63 -10.26 17.89
C VAL A 98 34.61 -10.61 16.41
N TYR A 99 33.86 -11.63 16.05
CA TYR A 99 33.74 -12.13 14.69
C TYR A 99 32.28 -11.98 14.20
N VAL A 100 32.10 -11.30 13.09
CA VAL A 100 30.81 -11.21 12.37
C VAL A 100 31.00 -11.92 11.03
N THR A 101 30.36 -13.08 10.89
CA THR A 101 30.46 -13.91 9.69
C THR A 101 29.08 -14.03 9.06
N GLY A 102 28.94 -13.88 7.77
CA GLY A 102 27.62 -13.96 7.10
C GLY A 102 27.74 -14.11 5.59
N GLY A 103 26.65 -14.48 4.96
CA GLY A 103 26.54 -14.47 3.51
C GLY A 103 26.63 -13.06 2.90
N SER A 104 26.26 -12.93 1.64
CA SER A 104 26.40 -11.65 0.92
C SER A 104 25.66 -10.48 1.58
N ARG A 105 24.49 -10.73 2.19
CA ARG A 105 23.74 -9.78 3.03
C ARG A 105 23.94 -10.07 4.52
N GLY A 106 24.19 -11.33 4.85
CA GLY A 106 24.30 -11.81 6.23
C GLY A 106 25.30 -11.06 7.07
N VAL A 107 26.47 -10.69 6.51
CA VAL A 107 27.47 -9.90 7.26
C VAL A 107 26.94 -8.55 7.70
N ILE A 108 26.09 -7.89 6.88
CA ILE A 108 25.46 -6.63 7.22
C ILE A 108 24.39 -6.84 8.30
N TYR A 109 23.58 -7.90 8.15
CA TYR A 109 22.56 -8.25 9.14
C TYR A 109 23.18 -8.66 10.49
N GLY A 110 24.34 -9.30 10.48
CA GLY A 110 25.11 -9.58 11.69
C GLY A 110 25.60 -8.30 12.38
N VAL A 111 26.07 -7.31 11.62
CA VAL A 111 26.44 -6.00 12.18
C VAL A 111 25.20 -5.29 12.74
N HIS A 112 24.07 -5.31 12.04
CA HIS A 112 22.83 -4.72 12.56
C HIS A 112 22.35 -5.44 13.82
N GLU A 113 22.46 -6.78 13.89
CA GLU A 113 22.15 -7.54 15.11
C GLU A 113 23.05 -7.14 16.29
N LEU A 114 24.35 -6.99 16.02
CA LEU A 114 25.32 -6.57 17.04
C LEU A 114 24.97 -5.19 17.60
N LEU A 115 24.64 -4.24 16.73
CA LEU A 115 24.26 -2.87 17.10
C LEU A 115 22.89 -2.82 17.78
N GLU A 116 21.91 -3.63 17.34
CA GLU A 116 20.57 -3.63 17.91
C GLU A 116 20.55 -4.33 19.28
N THR A 117 21.15 -5.53 19.38
CA THR A 117 21.04 -6.35 20.59
C THR A 117 21.97 -5.86 21.70
N TYR A 118 23.20 -5.47 21.36
CA TYR A 118 24.21 -5.09 22.35
C TYR A 118 24.41 -3.56 22.42
N GLY A 119 24.10 -2.83 21.35
CA GLY A 119 24.14 -1.37 21.33
C GLY A 119 22.81 -0.72 21.67
N GLY A 120 21.70 -1.41 21.48
CA GLY A 120 20.35 -0.87 21.69
C GLY A 120 19.87 0.08 20.58
N ILE A 121 20.59 0.16 19.45
CA ILE A 121 20.14 0.93 18.29
C ILE A 121 18.94 0.24 17.65
N VAL A 122 17.82 0.93 17.49
CA VAL A 122 16.62 0.35 16.86
C VAL A 122 16.16 1.26 15.73
N TRP A 123 16.12 0.73 14.53
CA TRP A 123 15.58 1.41 13.34
C TRP A 123 14.08 1.17 13.27
N LEU A 124 13.26 2.20 13.55
CA LEU A 124 11.81 2.08 13.73
C LEU A 124 11.03 2.59 12.52
N ALA A 125 11.52 3.66 11.87
CA ALA A 125 10.96 4.22 10.65
C ALA A 125 12.09 4.77 9.76
N PRO A 126 11.85 5.05 8.47
CA PRO A 126 12.89 5.54 7.56
C PRO A 126 13.61 6.81 8.02
N ASP A 127 12.92 7.64 8.79
CA ASP A 127 13.38 8.92 9.32
C ASP A 127 13.53 8.92 10.85
N PHE A 128 13.31 7.77 11.50
CA PHE A 128 13.40 7.66 12.95
C PHE A 128 14.19 6.43 13.40
N THR A 129 15.33 6.68 14.05
CA THR A 129 16.18 5.66 14.67
C THR A 129 16.35 5.98 16.15
N HIS A 130 16.02 5.04 17.00
CA HIS A 130 16.35 5.14 18.42
C HIS A 130 17.83 4.82 18.65
N VAL A 131 18.57 5.75 19.20
CA VAL A 131 19.98 5.56 19.60
C VAL A 131 20.07 5.87 21.10
N PRO A 132 20.27 4.87 21.94
CA PRO A 132 20.36 5.12 23.37
C PRO A 132 21.65 5.87 23.73
N LYS A 133 21.57 6.72 24.77
CA LYS A 133 22.76 7.30 25.36
C LYS A 133 23.43 6.26 26.24
N THR A 134 24.55 5.70 25.78
CA THR A 134 25.32 4.70 26.56
C THR A 134 26.71 5.22 26.91
N ALA A 135 27.23 4.76 28.04
CA ALA A 135 28.62 5.03 28.45
C ALA A 135 29.63 4.18 27.68
N ALA A 136 29.22 2.99 27.24
CA ALA A 136 30.11 2.06 26.55
C ALA A 136 29.30 1.17 25.59
N PHE A 137 29.98 0.70 24.53
CA PHE A 137 29.51 -0.38 23.69
C PHE A 137 30.21 -1.67 24.14
N VAL A 138 29.42 -2.60 24.65
CA VAL A 138 29.92 -3.82 25.32
C VAL A 138 29.32 -5.05 24.66
N VAL A 139 30.12 -6.08 24.50
CA VAL A 139 29.74 -7.37 23.92
C VAL A 139 30.13 -8.50 24.88
N PRO A 140 29.28 -9.53 25.11
CA PRO A 140 29.66 -10.66 25.96
C PRO A 140 30.91 -11.43 25.41
N ASP A 141 31.84 -11.78 26.24
CA ASP A 141 33.04 -12.57 25.85
C ASP A 141 32.67 -13.99 25.39
N GLY A 142 31.55 -14.53 25.88
CA GLY A 142 30.98 -15.81 25.45
C GLY A 142 29.99 -15.72 24.30
N LEU A 143 29.97 -14.62 23.50
CA LEU A 143 29.06 -14.47 22.36
C LEU A 143 29.17 -15.62 21.37
N ASP A 144 28.10 -16.36 21.17
CA ASP A 144 27.94 -17.37 20.11
C ASP A 144 26.48 -17.38 19.64
N VAL A 145 26.18 -16.61 18.60
CA VAL A 145 24.86 -16.44 18.02
C VAL A 145 24.89 -16.83 16.56
N ARG A 146 23.89 -17.58 16.11
CA ARG A 146 23.69 -17.94 14.72
C ARG A 146 22.24 -17.71 14.34
N GLN A 147 21.99 -16.98 13.26
CA GLN A 147 20.66 -16.70 12.77
C GLN A 147 20.57 -16.83 11.24
N ALA A 148 19.40 -17.24 10.79
CA ALA A 148 18.99 -17.20 9.39
C ALA A 148 17.50 -16.86 9.32
N PRO A 149 17.01 -16.26 8.23
CA PRO A 149 15.61 -15.89 8.11
C PRO A 149 14.70 -17.11 7.98
N ALA A 150 13.53 -17.06 8.61
CA ALA A 150 12.51 -18.07 8.48
C ALA A 150 11.80 -17.99 7.09
N ILE A 151 11.55 -16.78 6.59
CA ILE A 151 11.04 -16.54 5.24
C ILE A 151 12.21 -16.08 4.37
N ALA A 152 12.51 -16.83 3.33
CA ALA A 152 13.69 -16.59 2.49
C ALA A 152 13.61 -15.25 1.72
N LYS A 153 12.44 -14.89 1.19
CA LYS A 153 12.19 -13.61 0.52
C LYS A 153 11.18 -12.79 1.31
N ARG A 154 11.55 -11.58 1.63
CA ARG A 154 10.81 -10.70 2.54
C ARG A 154 10.68 -9.31 1.92
N SER A 155 9.43 -8.88 1.70
CA SER A 155 9.12 -7.59 1.08
C SER A 155 7.94 -6.90 1.76
N LEU A 156 8.05 -5.59 1.90
CA LEU A 156 7.02 -4.72 2.47
C LEU A 156 6.94 -3.42 1.66
N ASP A 157 5.78 -3.10 1.10
CA ASP A 157 5.57 -1.80 0.42
C ASP A 157 5.46 -0.63 1.42
N THR A 158 5.21 -0.93 2.69
CA THR A 158 5.09 0.06 3.77
C THR A 158 6.24 1.07 3.81
N PHE A 159 7.44 0.63 3.47
CA PHE A 159 8.64 1.48 3.55
C PHE A 159 9.16 1.96 2.21
N ASP A 160 8.34 1.87 1.15
CA ASP A 160 8.75 2.19 -0.21
C ASP A 160 10.18 1.68 -0.52
N PRO A 161 10.33 0.39 -0.83
CA PRO A 161 11.64 -0.23 -1.01
C PRO A 161 12.45 0.38 -2.17
N TRP A 162 11.83 1.21 -2.98
CA TRP A 162 12.48 1.93 -4.08
C TRP A 162 13.11 3.26 -3.62
N ALA A 163 12.40 4.02 -2.75
CA ALA A 163 12.84 5.31 -2.26
C ALA A 163 13.65 5.23 -0.94
N ARG A 164 13.39 4.20 -0.10
CA ARG A 164 13.96 4.06 1.24
C ARG A 164 14.80 2.78 1.40
N GLN A 165 15.63 2.51 0.41
CA GLN A 165 16.42 1.27 0.29
C GLN A 165 17.30 0.98 1.52
N ASP A 166 17.94 2.00 2.07
CA ASP A 166 18.83 1.86 3.24
C ASP A 166 18.07 1.36 4.47
N PHE A 167 16.83 1.80 4.63
CA PHE A 167 15.98 1.37 5.73
C PHE A 167 15.51 -0.08 5.58
N ALA A 168 15.14 -0.49 4.37
CA ALA A 168 14.75 -1.87 4.09
C ALA A 168 15.85 -2.87 4.48
N VAL A 169 17.12 -2.55 4.22
CA VAL A 169 18.26 -3.37 4.61
C VAL A 169 18.40 -3.47 6.14
N LYS A 170 18.16 -2.39 6.88
CA LYS A 170 18.19 -2.37 8.35
C LYS A 170 17.10 -3.24 8.97
N LEU A 171 15.97 -3.38 8.29
CA LEU A 171 14.90 -4.31 8.66
C LEU A 171 15.11 -5.73 8.10
N ARG A 172 16.24 -6.01 7.45
CA ARG A 172 16.59 -7.31 6.85
C ARG A 172 15.60 -7.74 5.76
N LEU A 173 14.95 -6.79 5.09
CA LEU A 173 14.15 -7.03 3.90
C LEU A 173 15.07 -7.23 2.70
N ASN A 174 14.71 -8.10 1.78
CA ASN A 174 15.61 -8.51 0.71
C ASN A 174 14.99 -8.57 -0.69
N GLU A 175 13.79 -8.08 -0.92
CA GLU A 175 13.18 -8.03 -2.25
C GLU A 175 13.29 -6.65 -2.92
N SER A 176 14.15 -5.77 -2.42
CA SER A 176 14.35 -4.46 -3.03
C SER A 176 15.66 -4.36 -3.79
N THR A 177 15.77 -3.39 -4.69
CA THR A 177 17.04 -3.01 -5.34
C THR A 177 18.01 -2.31 -4.39
N ALA A 178 17.71 -2.38 -3.10
CA ALA A 178 18.35 -1.65 -2.02
C ALA A 178 19.86 -1.84 -1.89
N GLY A 179 20.39 -2.93 -2.33
CA GLY A 179 21.81 -3.22 -2.18
C GLY A 179 22.68 -2.89 -3.39
N ALA A 180 22.11 -2.25 -4.43
CA ALA A 180 22.77 -2.03 -5.70
C ALA A 180 24.15 -1.40 -5.60
N LYS A 181 24.20 -0.28 -4.93
CA LYS A 181 25.44 0.49 -4.78
C LYS A 181 26.48 -0.18 -3.87
N TRP A 182 26.06 -1.18 -3.07
CA TRP A 182 26.92 -1.91 -2.15
C TRP A 182 27.29 -3.31 -2.63
N GLY A 183 26.89 -3.67 -3.87
CA GLY A 183 27.26 -4.94 -4.49
C GLY A 183 26.58 -6.18 -3.93
N PHE A 184 25.52 -6.01 -3.13
CA PHE A 184 24.68 -7.12 -2.69
C PHE A 184 23.23 -6.92 -3.18
N TRP A 185 22.60 -8.01 -3.55
CA TRP A 185 21.32 -7.98 -4.26
C TRP A 185 20.39 -9.03 -3.71
N CYS A 186 19.14 -8.61 -3.59
CA CYS A 186 18.06 -9.56 -3.74
C CYS A 186 18.01 -10.01 -5.19
N ARG A 187 17.46 -11.18 -5.45
CA ARG A 187 17.14 -11.66 -6.78
C ARG A 187 15.87 -10.96 -7.25
N PRO A 188 15.95 -9.79 -7.90
CA PRO A 188 14.76 -9.04 -8.26
C PRO A 188 14.03 -9.73 -9.39
N PHE A 189 12.75 -9.46 -9.48
CA PHE A 189 11.99 -9.67 -10.72
C PHE A 189 12.55 -8.82 -11.86
N ASP A 190 12.36 -9.29 -13.08
CA ASP A 190 12.68 -8.49 -14.26
C ASP A 190 11.93 -7.16 -14.21
N ARG A 191 12.65 -6.06 -14.39
CA ARG A 191 12.08 -4.71 -14.25
C ARG A 191 11.09 -4.34 -15.35
N VAL A 192 11.27 -4.92 -16.54
CA VAL A 192 10.43 -4.59 -17.71
C VAL A 192 9.13 -5.36 -17.68
N LEU A 193 9.20 -6.67 -17.43
CA LEU A 193 8.00 -7.48 -17.26
C LEU A 193 7.34 -7.17 -15.90
N GLY A 194 8.14 -7.06 -14.83
CA GLY A 194 7.62 -6.89 -13.47
C GLY A 194 7.24 -8.22 -12.82
N LYS A 195 6.60 -8.13 -11.67
CA LYS A 195 6.20 -9.32 -10.88
C LYS A 195 4.78 -9.78 -11.16
N CYS A 196 3.91 -8.91 -11.69
CA CYS A 196 2.49 -9.17 -11.90
C CYS A 196 1.92 -8.40 -13.09
N HIS A 197 0.73 -8.83 -13.59
CA HIS A 197 -0.03 -8.16 -14.64
C HIS A 197 0.80 -7.92 -15.92
N THR A 198 1.31 -9.02 -16.49
CA THR A 198 2.32 -8.96 -17.54
C THR A 198 1.80 -9.33 -18.92
N PHE A 199 0.64 -9.97 -19.03
CA PHE A 199 0.10 -10.42 -20.31
C PHE A 199 -0.05 -9.26 -21.31
N GLY A 200 -0.62 -8.11 -20.85
CA GLY A 200 -0.74 -6.92 -21.69
C GLY A 200 0.60 -6.23 -22.02
N ARG A 201 1.65 -6.49 -21.23
CA ARG A 201 3.03 -6.03 -21.56
C ARG A 201 3.71 -6.92 -22.61
N ILE A 202 3.44 -8.22 -22.55
CA ILE A 202 4.00 -9.21 -23.48
C ILE A 202 3.29 -9.09 -24.82
N ILE A 203 1.94 -9.02 -24.83
CA ILE A 203 1.11 -8.92 -26.03
C ILE A 203 0.14 -7.73 -25.90
N PRO A 204 0.63 -6.49 -26.18
CA PRO A 204 -0.22 -5.30 -26.08
C PRO A 204 -1.35 -5.29 -27.10
N THR A 205 -2.58 -4.98 -26.67
CA THR A 205 -3.74 -4.81 -27.57
C THR A 205 -3.50 -3.75 -28.63
N SER A 206 -2.82 -2.67 -28.28
CA SER A 206 -2.47 -1.59 -29.22
C SER A 206 -1.64 -2.04 -30.42
N LYS A 207 -0.86 -3.12 -30.26
CA LYS A 207 0.01 -3.66 -31.32
C LYS A 207 -0.67 -4.76 -32.12
N TYR A 208 -1.44 -5.62 -31.46
CA TYR A 208 -1.86 -6.88 -32.09
C TYR A 208 -3.36 -6.97 -32.37
N TYR A 209 -4.23 -6.26 -31.63
CA TYR A 209 -5.67 -6.52 -31.72
C TYR A 209 -6.29 -6.26 -33.10
N ALA A 210 -5.81 -5.26 -33.82
CA ALA A 210 -6.37 -4.90 -35.13
C ALA A 210 -6.16 -6.00 -36.19
N THR A 211 -5.06 -6.78 -36.08
CA THR A 211 -4.71 -7.83 -37.04
C THR A 211 -4.89 -9.23 -36.49
N HIS A 212 -4.84 -9.39 -35.17
CA HIS A 212 -4.86 -10.67 -34.48
C HIS A 212 -5.79 -10.65 -33.25
N PRO A 213 -7.08 -10.41 -33.42
CA PRO A 213 -8.03 -10.41 -32.28
C PRO A 213 -8.07 -11.78 -31.58
N GLU A 214 -7.73 -12.88 -32.26
CA GLU A 214 -7.68 -14.24 -31.73
C GLU A 214 -6.60 -14.46 -30.66
N TYR A 215 -5.65 -13.55 -30.50
CA TYR A 215 -4.65 -13.60 -29.44
C TYR A 215 -5.25 -13.25 -28.05
N PHE A 216 -6.39 -12.58 -28.05
CA PHE A 216 -7.04 -12.10 -26.86
C PHE A 216 -8.24 -12.96 -26.45
N SER A 217 -8.65 -12.85 -25.20
CA SER A 217 -9.71 -13.68 -24.62
C SER A 217 -11.02 -13.56 -25.38
N LEU A 218 -11.63 -14.70 -25.65
CA LEU A 218 -13.02 -14.81 -26.10
C LEU A 218 -13.90 -14.83 -24.85
N VAL A 219 -14.79 -13.87 -24.71
CA VAL A 219 -15.73 -13.77 -23.58
C VAL A 219 -17.13 -13.55 -24.13
N LYS A 220 -18.07 -14.40 -23.76
CA LYS A 220 -19.46 -14.36 -24.28
C LYS A 220 -19.53 -14.24 -25.81
N GLY A 221 -18.70 -15.03 -26.49
CA GLY A 221 -18.65 -15.08 -27.97
C GLY A 221 -17.93 -13.90 -28.65
N LYS A 222 -17.30 -12.97 -27.91
CA LYS A 222 -16.59 -11.83 -28.47
C LYS A 222 -15.12 -11.80 -28.02
N ARG A 223 -14.21 -11.54 -28.96
CA ARG A 223 -12.80 -11.24 -28.63
C ARG A 223 -12.74 -9.83 -28.05
N LEU A 224 -12.15 -9.70 -26.84
CA LEU A 224 -12.12 -8.43 -26.14
C LEU A 224 -10.94 -7.57 -26.61
N LYS A 225 -11.18 -6.28 -26.80
CA LYS A 225 -10.15 -5.24 -27.02
C LYS A 225 -9.80 -4.56 -25.69
N ASP A 226 -10.84 -4.25 -24.91
CA ASP A 226 -10.69 -3.54 -23.65
C ASP A 226 -10.66 -4.55 -22.50
N HIS A 227 -9.62 -4.42 -21.68
CA HIS A 227 -9.37 -5.30 -20.53
C HIS A 227 -9.35 -6.82 -20.87
N PRO A 228 -8.72 -7.26 -21.98
CA PRO A 228 -8.64 -8.67 -22.31
C PRO A 228 -7.61 -9.39 -21.44
N GLN A 229 -7.81 -10.69 -21.25
CA GLN A 229 -6.71 -11.60 -21.00
C GLN A 229 -6.18 -12.15 -22.35
N LEU A 230 -5.18 -13.03 -22.32
CA LEU A 230 -4.70 -13.70 -23.52
C LEU A 230 -5.45 -15.03 -23.77
N CYS A 231 -5.52 -15.43 -25.02
CA CYS A 231 -5.92 -16.78 -25.40
C CYS A 231 -4.70 -17.71 -25.25
N LEU A 232 -4.53 -18.32 -24.07
CA LEU A 232 -3.32 -19.05 -23.69
C LEU A 232 -3.09 -20.35 -24.50
N THR A 233 -4.13 -20.84 -25.18
CA THR A 233 -4.00 -22.02 -26.10
C THR A 233 -3.65 -21.65 -27.53
N ASN A 234 -3.60 -20.35 -27.85
CA ASN A 234 -3.19 -19.90 -29.17
C ASN A 234 -1.67 -20.10 -29.35
N PRO A 235 -1.20 -20.80 -30.42
CA PRO A 235 0.22 -21.11 -30.63
C PRO A 235 1.09 -19.89 -30.88
N ASP A 236 0.55 -18.83 -31.49
CA ASP A 236 1.29 -17.60 -31.72
C ASP A 236 1.47 -16.79 -30.43
N VAL A 237 0.47 -16.79 -29.55
CA VAL A 237 0.58 -16.22 -28.20
C VAL A 237 1.73 -16.90 -27.43
N PHE A 238 1.81 -18.21 -27.50
CA PHE A 238 2.91 -18.96 -26.89
C PHE A 238 4.27 -18.58 -27.50
N ARG A 239 4.38 -18.53 -28.82
CA ARG A 239 5.63 -18.19 -29.52
C ARG A 239 6.12 -16.78 -29.20
N ILE A 240 5.22 -15.80 -29.19
CA ILE A 240 5.54 -14.40 -28.85
C ILE A 240 5.97 -14.31 -27.37
N ALA A 241 5.25 -14.96 -26.48
CA ALA A 241 5.58 -14.96 -25.05
C ALA A 241 6.96 -15.60 -24.80
N LEU A 242 7.26 -16.74 -25.42
CA LEU A 242 8.55 -17.40 -25.30
C LEU A 242 9.70 -16.53 -25.80
N SER A 243 9.58 -15.95 -27.01
CA SER A 243 10.57 -15.02 -27.56
C SER A 243 10.81 -13.84 -26.63
N THR A 244 9.74 -13.20 -26.16
CA THR A 244 9.81 -12.06 -25.24
C THR A 244 10.55 -12.41 -23.94
N VAL A 245 10.25 -13.55 -23.34
CA VAL A 245 10.88 -14.00 -22.08
C VAL A 245 12.36 -14.30 -22.31
N LEU A 246 12.71 -15.05 -23.36
CA LEU A 246 14.11 -15.38 -23.68
C LEU A 246 14.94 -14.13 -24.01
N GLU A 247 14.38 -13.18 -24.76
CA GLU A 247 15.02 -11.89 -25.04
C GLU A 247 15.27 -11.08 -23.77
N ARG A 248 14.31 -11.07 -22.84
CA ARG A 248 14.46 -10.38 -21.54
C ARG A 248 15.53 -11.02 -20.68
N ILE A 249 15.56 -12.35 -20.60
CA ILE A 249 16.60 -13.09 -19.88
C ILE A 249 17.98 -12.77 -20.47
N ALA A 250 18.10 -12.86 -21.78
CA ALA A 250 19.36 -12.57 -22.48
C ALA A 250 19.81 -11.10 -22.30
N ALA A 251 18.87 -10.15 -22.29
CA ALA A 251 19.16 -8.75 -22.04
C ALA A 251 19.66 -8.53 -20.62
N ASN A 252 19.01 -9.12 -19.60
CA ASN A 252 19.45 -9.01 -18.22
C ASN A 252 20.82 -9.65 -17.99
N LYS A 253 21.09 -10.83 -18.58
CA LYS A 253 22.39 -11.51 -18.43
C LYS A 253 23.55 -10.73 -19.04
N ARG A 254 23.28 -9.83 -20.02
CA ARG A 254 24.28 -8.94 -20.65
C ARG A 254 24.28 -7.52 -20.09
N ASP A 255 23.41 -7.21 -19.14
CA ASP A 255 23.31 -5.85 -18.62
C ASP A 255 24.64 -5.42 -17.95
N PRO A 256 25.12 -4.20 -18.16
CA PRO A 256 26.35 -3.69 -17.53
C PRO A 256 26.22 -3.66 -16.01
N GLU A 257 25.02 -3.44 -15.48
CA GLU A 257 24.75 -3.42 -14.03
C GLU A 257 24.78 -4.85 -13.47
N PRO A 258 25.73 -5.19 -12.57
CA PRO A 258 25.91 -6.55 -12.05
C PRO A 258 24.63 -7.17 -11.47
N TYR A 259 23.81 -6.35 -10.84
CA TYR A 259 22.59 -6.81 -10.18
C TYR A 259 21.51 -7.27 -11.16
N ARG A 260 21.42 -6.71 -12.35
CA ARG A 260 20.47 -7.16 -13.36
C ARG A 260 20.83 -8.53 -13.89
N ARG A 261 22.12 -8.86 -13.91
CA ARG A 261 22.62 -10.19 -14.28
C ARG A 261 22.20 -11.28 -13.28
N LEU A 262 21.85 -10.89 -12.05
CA LEU A 262 21.36 -11.79 -11.00
C LEU A 262 19.85 -11.96 -10.99
N THR A 263 19.11 -11.33 -11.93
CA THR A 263 17.66 -11.51 -12.07
C THR A 263 17.33 -12.97 -12.34
N ARG A 264 16.50 -13.56 -11.48
CA ARG A 264 16.06 -14.95 -11.59
C ARG A 264 14.57 -15.13 -11.82
N TYR A 265 13.75 -14.12 -11.51
CA TYR A 265 12.30 -14.20 -11.54
C TYR A 265 11.73 -13.36 -12.67
N TYR A 266 10.91 -14.00 -13.51
CA TYR A 266 10.21 -13.35 -14.61
C TYR A 266 8.72 -13.58 -14.44
N GLY A 267 7.96 -12.49 -14.20
CA GLY A 267 6.51 -12.56 -14.03
C GLY A 267 5.82 -12.81 -15.36
N ILE A 268 5.02 -13.85 -15.43
CA ILE A 268 4.18 -14.23 -16.56
C ILE A 268 2.80 -14.51 -16.02
N SER A 269 1.97 -13.49 -15.93
CA SER A 269 0.71 -13.58 -15.21
C SER A 269 -0.40 -12.76 -15.86
N GLN A 270 -1.63 -13.13 -15.52
CA GLN A 270 -2.84 -12.44 -15.92
C GLN A 270 -2.84 -10.98 -15.47
N ASP A 271 -3.54 -10.16 -16.24
CA ASP A 271 -3.83 -8.77 -15.91
C ASP A 271 -4.95 -8.66 -14.87
N ASP A 272 -5.19 -7.46 -14.32
CA ASP A 272 -6.02 -7.21 -13.14
C ASP A 272 -7.53 -7.17 -13.44
N TRP A 273 -8.03 -8.20 -14.12
CA TRP A 273 -9.46 -8.40 -14.43
C TRP A 273 -9.82 -9.87 -14.69
N ASN A 274 -11.13 -10.19 -14.59
CA ASN A 274 -11.65 -11.55 -14.67
C ASN A 274 -11.98 -12.08 -16.09
N ASN A 275 -11.57 -11.40 -17.14
CA ASN A 275 -11.95 -11.72 -18.52
C ASN A 275 -11.13 -12.86 -19.12
N TYR A 276 -11.09 -14.03 -18.46
CA TYR A 276 -10.40 -15.22 -18.97
C TYR A 276 -11.02 -15.73 -20.30
N CYS A 277 -10.25 -16.49 -21.06
CA CYS A 277 -10.67 -16.94 -22.39
C CYS A 277 -11.61 -18.15 -22.33
N GLU A 278 -12.80 -18.01 -22.90
CA GLU A 278 -13.85 -19.04 -23.00
C GLU A 278 -13.82 -19.80 -24.34
N CYS A 279 -12.76 -19.70 -25.15
CA CYS A 279 -12.68 -20.48 -26.39
C CYS A 279 -12.59 -21.97 -26.07
N GLU A 280 -13.03 -22.82 -26.99
CA GLU A 280 -13.16 -24.27 -26.82
C GLU A 280 -11.90 -24.90 -26.20
N ASN A 281 -10.71 -24.57 -26.71
CA ASN A 281 -9.46 -25.14 -26.21
C ASN A 281 -9.12 -24.69 -24.77
N CYS A 282 -9.31 -23.41 -24.44
CA CYS A 282 -9.06 -22.90 -23.09
C CYS A 282 -10.09 -23.49 -22.10
N ALA A 283 -11.38 -23.49 -22.48
CA ALA A 283 -12.45 -24.03 -21.67
C ALA A 283 -12.30 -25.54 -21.42
N ALA A 284 -11.83 -26.30 -22.40
CA ALA A 284 -11.59 -27.74 -22.24
C ALA A 284 -10.50 -28.05 -21.20
N ILE A 285 -9.42 -27.23 -21.17
CA ILE A 285 -8.38 -27.38 -20.13
C ILE A 285 -8.95 -27.02 -18.76
N ASP A 286 -9.62 -25.90 -18.63
CA ASP A 286 -10.19 -25.43 -17.36
C ASP A 286 -11.23 -26.39 -16.81
N ALA A 287 -12.09 -26.93 -17.66
CA ALA A 287 -13.08 -27.94 -17.27
C ALA A 287 -12.43 -29.25 -16.77
N ARG A 288 -11.39 -29.73 -17.45
CA ARG A 288 -10.63 -30.90 -17.01
C ARG A 288 -9.96 -30.66 -15.65
N GLU A 289 -9.40 -29.48 -15.45
CA GLU A 289 -8.70 -29.12 -14.23
C GLU A 289 -9.64 -28.66 -13.11
N GLU A 290 -10.94 -28.51 -13.37
CA GLU A 290 -11.94 -27.96 -12.45
C GLU A 290 -11.55 -26.60 -11.87
N SER A 291 -10.77 -25.84 -12.63
CA SER A 291 -10.20 -24.55 -12.23
C SER A 291 -9.71 -23.74 -13.43
N HIS A 292 -9.97 -22.44 -13.44
CA HIS A 292 -9.40 -21.52 -14.41
C HIS A 292 -7.88 -21.30 -14.25
N ALA A 293 -7.27 -21.77 -13.15
CA ALA A 293 -5.81 -21.89 -13.07
C ALA A 293 -5.27 -22.97 -14.02
N GLY A 294 -6.11 -23.89 -14.49
CA GLY A 294 -5.72 -24.97 -15.41
C GLY A 294 -5.01 -24.43 -16.64
N CYS A 295 -5.67 -23.52 -17.36
CA CYS A 295 -5.11 -22.93 -18.57
C CYS A 295 -3.85 -22.10 -18.29
N VAL A 296 -3.81 -21.38 -17.16
CA VAL A 296 -2.63 -20.59 -16.75
C VAL A 296 -1.42 -21.51 -16.48
N ILE A 297 -1.62 -22.56 -15.69
CA ILE A 297 -0.54 -23.51 -15.34
C ILE A 297 -0.09 -24.31 -16.58
N TRP A 298 -1.01 -24.70 -17.44
CA TRP A 298 -0.68 -25.34 -18.71
C TRP A 298 0.25 -24.46 -19.57
N PHE A 299 -0.10 -23.19 -19.69
CA PHE A 299 0.68 -22.24 -20.50
C PHE A 299 2.06 -21.95 -19.91
N ILE A 300 2.11 -21.63 -18.61
CA ILE A 300 3.40 -21.30 -17.97
C ILE A 300 4.33 -22.50 -17.89
N ASN A 301 3.80 -23.71 -17.71
CA ASN A 301 4.60 -24.93 -17.72
C ASN A 301 5.29 -25.14 -19.08
N LYS A 302 4.61 -24.89 -20.18
CA LYS A 302 5.20 -24.96 -21.52
C LYS A 302 6.30 -23.92 -21.71
N LEU A 303 6.10 -22.69 -21.25
CA LEU A 303 7.14 -21.66 -21.27
C LEU A 303 8.33 -22.04 -20.39
N ALA A 304 8.06 -22.54 -19.18
CA ALA A 304 9.09 -22.95 -18.23
C ALA A 304 9.94 -24.12 -18.72
N GLU A 305 9.35 -25.03 -19.48
CA GLU A 305 10.05 -26.14 -20.12
C GLU A 305 11.06 -25.65 -21.15
N GLU A 306 10.67 -24.72 -22.03
CA GLU A 306 11.56 -24.17 -23.05
C GLU A 306 12.64 -23.27 -22.41
N VAL A 307 12.29 -22.47 -21.41
CA VAL A 307 13.23 -21.62 -20.68
C VAL A 307 14.26 -22.47 -19.93
N GLU A 308 13.88 -23.57 -19.29
CA GLU A 308 14.79 -24.45 -18.56
C GLU A 308 15.91 -25.05 -19.43
N LYS A 309 15.63 -25.34 -20.71
CA LYS A 309 16.61 -25.88 -21.68
C LYS A 309 17.79 -24.93 -21.89
N VAL A 310 17.55 -23.63 -21.80
CA VAL A 310 18.56 -22.58 -22.09
C VAL A 310 19.04 -21.88 -20.80
N HIS A 311 18.15 -21.74 -19.82
CA HIS A 311 18.35 -20.99 -18.58
C HIS A 311 17.85 -21.75 -17.36
N PRO A 312 18.51 -22.82 -16.92
CA PRO A 312 18.05 -23.68 -15.82
C PRO A 312 18.06 -22.99 -14.44
N ASP A 313 18.70 -21.81 -14.35
CA ASP A 313 18.78 -20.96 -13.16
C ASP A 313 17.61 -19.98 -13.03
N VAL A 314 16.71 -19.93 -14.04
CA VAL A 314 15.60 -18.97 -14.10
C VAL A 314 14.31 -19.59 -13.59
N MET A 315 13.55 -18.81 -12.82
CA MET A 315 12.20 -19.11 -12.36
C MET A 315 11.18 -18.24 -13.10
N LEU A 316 10.10 -18.83 -13.59
CA LEU A 316 8.93 -18.09 -14.02
C LEU A 316 7.95 -17.96 -12.86
N SER A 317 7.33 -16.80 -12.68
CA SER A 317 6.34 -16.56 -11.65
C SER A 317 4.98 -16.28 -12.26
N THR A 318 3.93 -16.88 -11.71
CA THR A 318 2.55 -16.58 -12.09
C THR A 318 1.67 -16.34 -10.88
N LEU A 319 0.52 -15.67 -11.08
CA LEU A 319 -0.42 -15.37 -10.01
C LEU A 319 -1.48 -16.49 -9.90
N ALA A 320 -1.73 -16.92 -8.67
CA ALA A 320 -2.96 -17.59 -8.28
C ALA A 320 -3.89 -16.53 -7.69
N TYR A 321 -4.63 -15.83 -8.56
CA TYR A 321 -5.34 -14.60 -8.27
C TYR A 321 -6.69 -14.58 -8.97
N MET A 322 -7.72 -14.06 -8.31
CA MET A 322 -9.08 -13.98 -8.84
C MET A 322 -9.54 -15.34 -9.43
N TYR A 323 -9.85 -15.39 -10.72
CA TYR A 323 -10.33 -16.61 -11.40
C TYR A 323 -9.33 -17.78 -11.34
N GLY A 324 -8.03 -17.49 -11.23
CA GLY A 324 -6.96 -18.50 -11.13
C GLY A 324 -6.56 -18.88 -9.69
N ARG A 325 -7.29 -18.46 -8.65
CA ARG A 325 -6.92 -18.70 -7.24
C ARG A 325 -7.00 -20.19 -6.85
N LYS A 326 -8.06 -20.88 -7.29
CA LYS A 326 -8.26 -22.31 -7.01
C LYS A 326 -7.21 -23.15 -7.76
N PRO A 327 -6.45 -24.04 -7.10
CA PRO A 327 -5.45 -24.87 -7.78
C PRO A 327 -6.09 -25.85 -8.78
N PRO A 328 -5.37 -26.23 -9.85
CA PRO A 328 -5.83 -27.22 -10.81
C PRO A 328 -5.84 -28.63 -10.20
N LYS A 329 -6.71 -29.49 -10.70
CA LYS A 329 -6.92 -30.84 -10.19
C LYS A 329 -5.78 -31.79 -10.52
N TYR A 330 -5.30 -31.79 -11.75
CA TYR A 330 -4.32 -32.76 -12.26
C TYR A 330 -2.96 -32.10 -12.59
N LEU A 331 -2.97 -30.91 -13.16
CA LEU A 331 -1.74 -30.21 -13.50
C LEU A 331 -0.96 -29.83 -12.24
N ARG A 332 0.36 -29.88 -12.39
CA ARG A 332 1.32 -29.46 -11.36
C ARG A 332 2.25 -28.41 -11.94
N PRO A 333 2.55 -27.33 -11.24
CA PRO A 333 3.60 -26.40 -11.66
C PRO A 333 4.94 -27.13 -11.79
N ARG A 334 5.72 -26.76 -12.81
CA ARG A 334 7.09 -27.26 -12.91
C ARG A 334 7.96 -26.73 -11.78
N LYS A 335 9.08 -27.39 -11.50
CA LYS A 335 10.03 -27.00 -10.41
C LYS A 335 10.60 -25.57 -10.57
N ASN A 336 10.64 -25.05 -11.80
CA ASN A 336 11.07 -23.69 -12.13
C ASN A 336 9.88 -22.72 -12.32
N VAL A 337 8.71 -23.04 -11.73
CA VAL A 337 7.55 -22.16 -11.67
C VAL A 337 7.22 -21.84 -10.22
N MET A 338 7.21 -20.55 -9.87
CA MET A 338 6.77 -20.02 -8.59
C MET A 338 5.31 -19.58 -8.68
N ILE A 339 4.51 -20.01 -7.74
CA ILE A 339 3.10 -19.61 -7.62
C ILE A 339 2.95 -18.51 -6.59
N CYS A 340 2.42 -17.36 -7.01
CA CYS A 340 2.11 -16.23 -6.13
C CYS A 340 0.61 -16.19 -5.84
N LEU A 341 0.22 -16.46 -4.60
CA LEU A 341 -1.17 -16.37 -4.15
C LEU A 341 -1.44 -15.01 -3.54
N CYS A 342 -2.54 -14.37 -3.98
CA CYS A 342 -2.99 -13.09 -3.47
C CYS A 342 -4.20 -13.26 -2.55
N THR A 343 -4.18 -12.59 -1.38
CA THR A 343 -5.22 -12.71 -0.34
C THR A 343 -6.33 -11.68 -0.46
N ILE A 344 -6.46 -11.01 -1.60
CA ILE A 344 -7.27 -9.79 -1.81
C ILE A 344 -8.74 -9.90 -1.37
N GLU A 345 -9.33 -11.09 -1.41
CA GLU A 345 -10.73 -11.31 -1.01
C GLU A 345 -10.90 -11.53 0.49
N CYS A 346 -9.81 -11.72 1.23
CA CYS A 346 -9.84 -12.11 2.64
C CYS A 346 -10.27 -10.98 3.59
N ASP A 347 -10.66 -11.37 4.79
CA ASP A 347 -10.84 -10.47 5.93
C ASP A 347 -9.52 -10.36 6.70
N PHE A 348 -8.90 -9.20 6.64
CA PHE A 348 -7.58 -8.96 7.22
C PHE A 348 -7.59 -8.70 8.74
N ALA A 349 -8.77 -8.46 9.33
CA ALA A 349 -8.90 -8.38 10.78
C ALA A 349 -8.92 -9.76 11.46
N LYS A 350 -8.99 -10.83 10.68
CA LYS A 350 -9.04 -12.21 11.16
C LYS A 350 -7.90 -13.03 10.56
N PRO A 351 -7.19 -13.83 11.36
CA PRO A 351 -6.12 -14.67 10.81
C PRO A 351 -6.67 -15.76 9.88
N MET A 352 -5.85 -16.21 8.95
CA MET A 352 -6.19 -17.29 8.01
C MET A 352 -6.49 -18.62 8.72
N THR A 353 -6.05 -18.78 9.95
CA THR A 353 -6.36 -19.94 10.81
C THR A 353 -7.75 -19.88 11.40
N SER A 354 -8.44 -18.75 11.35
CA SER A 354 -9.80 -18.56 11.83
C SER A 354 -10.84 -19.22 10.90
N ASN A 355 -11.89 -19.80 11.47
CA ASN A 355 -13.04 -20.35 10.72
C ASN A 355 -14.22 -19.35 10.65
N ARG A 356 -14.01 -18.09 11.06
CA ARG A 356 -15.08 -17.09 11.19
C ARG A 356 -15.47 -16.39 9.90
N TYR A 357 -14.67 -16.53 8.85
CA TYR A 357 -14.94 -15.92 7.57
C TYR A 357 -14.66 -16.90 6.42
N GLU A 358 -15.67 -17.12 5.59
CA GLU A 358 -15.66 -18.16 4.56
C GLU A 358 -14.51 -17.99 3.55
N GLU A 359 -14.24 -16.75 3.14
CA GLU A 359 -13.15 -16.49 2.19
C GLU A 359 -11.76 -16.78 2.78
N ASN A 360 -11.56 -16.54 4.09
CA ASN A 360 -10.31 -16.93 4.75
C ASN A 360 -10.16 -18.46 4.80
N VAL A 361 -11.26 -19.17 5.06
CA VAL A 361 -11.29 -20.64 5.03
C VAL A 361 -10.97 -21.16 3.62
N ALA A 362 -11.63 -20.63 2.60
CA ALA A 362 -11.40 -20.99 1.20
C ALA A 362 -9.97 -20.67 0.76
N PHE A 363 -9.42 -19.51 1.17
CA PHE A 363 -8.04 -19.17 0.90
C PHE A 363 -7.06 -20.14 1.57
N ARG A 364 -7.28 -20.47 2.84
CA ARG A 364 -6.47 -21.45 3.57
C ARG A 364 -6.45 -22.81 2.87
N GLU A 365 -7.59 -23.30 2.41
CA GLU A 365 -7.66 -24.54 1.64
C GLU A 365 -6.87 -24.45 0.32
N ASN A 366 -6.96 -23.31 -0.37
CA ASN A 366 -6.22 -23.11 -1.61
C ASN A 366 -4.70 -23.09 -1.36
N VAL A 367 -4.22 -22.37 -0.32
CA VAL A 367 -2.78 -22.31 -0.04
C VAL A 367 -2.22 -23.67 0.36
N LEU A 368 -2.98 -24.47 1.13
CA LEU A 368 -2.60 -25.85 1.47
C LEU A 368 -2.45 -26.71 0.20
N LYS A 369 -3.45 -26.69 -0.68
CA LYS A 369 -3.41 -27.46 -1.93
C LYS A 369 -2.32 -27.00 -2.90
N TRP A 370 -2.09 -25.68 -3.01
CA TRP A 370 -0.97 -25.15 -3.79
C TRP A 370 0.37 -25.58 -3.20
N GLY A 371 0.50 -25.63 -1.86
CA GLY A 371 1.70 -26.12 -1.17
C GLY A 371 2.02 -27.58 -1.49
N GLU A 372 1.01 -28.42 -1.65
CA GLU A 372 1.18 -29.83 -2.00
C GLU A 372 1.72 -30.05 -3.42
N ILE A 373 1.44 -29.10 -4.34
CA ILE A 373 1.72 -29.28 -5.78
C ILE A 373 2.81 -28.37 -6.33
N SER A 374 3.27 -27.38 -5.55
CA SER A 374 4.23 -26.37 -5.98
C SER A 374 5.57 -26.54 -5.26
N SER A 375 6.66 -26.31 -5.97
CA SER A 375 8.01 -26.32 -5.39
C SER A 375 8.35 -25.02 -4.64
N GLU A 376 7.72 -23.91 -5.01
CA GLU A 376 7.94 -22.59 -4.38
C GLU A 376 6.64 -21.80 -4.36
N LEU A 377 6.25 -21.34 -3.15
CA LEU A 377 5.12 -20.46 -2.94
C LEU A 377 5.56 -19.07 -2.53
N HIS A 378 4.89 -18.10 -3.11
CA HIS A 378 4.93 -16.71 -2.72
C HIS A 378 3.53 -16.28 -2.28
N ILE A 379 3.39 -15.66 -1.12
CA ILE A 379 2.15 -15.05 -0.68
C ILE A 379 2.23 -13.54 -0.88
N TRP A 380 1.19 -12.98 -1.48
CA TRP A 380 0.93 -11.56 -1.58
C TRP A 380 -0.20 -11.22 -0.62
N ASP A 381 0.14 -10.66 0.53
CA ASP A 381 -0.79 -10.28 1.58
C ASP A 381 -0.97 -8.75 1.65
N TYR A 382 -1.96 -8.26 2.38
CA TYR A 382 -2.32 -6.85 2.43
C TYR A 382 -2.34 -6.34 3.87
N ALA A 383 -1.61 -5.27 4.14
CA ALA A 383 -1.43 -4.70 5.47
C ALA A 383 -2.21 -3.39 5.72
N ALA A 384 -2.93 -2.86 4.73
CA ALA A 384 -3.58 -1.55 4.81
C ALA A 384 -4.96 -1.51 4.14
N ASN A 385 -5.80 -0.56 4.58
CA ASN A 385 -7.04 -0.23 3.89
C ASN A 385 -6.78 0.82 2.80
N TRP A 386 -6.85 0.44 1.55
CA TRP A 386 -6.55 1.29 0.40
C TRP A 386 -7.58 2.40 0.13
N ARG A 387 -8.81 2.30 0.66
CA ARG A 387 -9.84 3.34 0.49
C ARG A 387 -9.86 4.35 1.62
N ALA A 388 -9.44 3.95 2.82
CA ALA A 388 -9.49 4.81 3.99
C ALA A 388 -8.19 4.65 4.81
N THR A 389 -7.06 4.97 4.19
CA THR A 389 -5.71 4.67 4.71
C THR A 389 -5.41 5.22 6.11
N PRO A 390 -5.87 6.42 6.50
CA PRO A 390 -5.64 6.93 7.84
C PRO A 390 -6.56 6.30 8.90
N SER A 391 -7.63 5.63 8.46
CA SER A 391 -8.63 5.08 9.38
C SER A 391 -8.11 3.87 10.14
N PRO A 392 -8.61 3.63 11.36
CA PRO A 392 -8.27 2.44 12.13
C PRO A 392 -8.44 1.16 11.32
N TYR A 393 -7.43 0.28 11.35
CA TYR A 393 -7.43 -0.97 10.61
C TYR A 393 -6.82 -2.09 11.46
N PRO A 394 -7.66 -2.96 12.08
CA PRO A 394 -7.28 -3.87 13.16
C PRO A 394 -6.70 -5.19 12.61
N ASN A 395 -5.48 -5.16 12.11
CA ASN A 395 -4.87 -6.33 11.46
C ASN A 395 -3.47 -6.70 11.97
N ILE A 396 -2.98 -6.08 13.05
CA ILE A 396 -1.62 -6.35 13.56
C ILE A 396 -1.51 -7.81 14.05
N SER A 397 -2.48 -8.25 14.85
CA SER A 397 -2.51 -9.61 15.39
C SER A 397 -2.75 -10.65 14.29
N ALA A 398 -3.67 -10.37 13.36
CA ALA A 398 -3.98 -11.26 12.24
C ALA A 398 -2.78 -11.42 11.31
N MET A 399 -2.10 -10.33 10.93
CA MET A 399 -0.87 -10.34 10.13
C MET A 399 0.21 -11.18 10.81
N ALA A 400 0.42 -11.01 12.11
CA ALA A 400 1.42 -11.77 12.85
C ALA A 400 1.12 -13.29 12.86
N GLU A 401 -0.16 -13.68 13.02
CA GLU A 401 -0.56 -15.09 12.94
C GLU A 401 -0.45 -15.63 11.52
N ASN A 402 -0.77 -14.84 10.52
CA ASN A 402 -0.64 -15.21 9.10
C ASN A 402 0.82 -15.49 8.74
N ILE A 403 1.77 -14.65 9.14
CA ILE A 403 3.21 -14.88 8.90
C ILE A 403 3.65 -16.22 9.51
N ARG A 404 3.22 -16.52 10.74
CA ARG A 404 3.50 -17.82 11.39
C ARG A 404 2.87 -19.00 10.65
N PHE A 405 1.66 -18.83 10.18
CA PHE A 405 0.95 -19.84 9.39
C PHE A 405 1.68 -20.10 8.07
N TYR A 406 2.04 -19.07 7.32
CA TYR A 406 2.78 -19.21 6.07
C TYR A 406 4.15 -19.86 6.27
N HIS A 407 4.87 -19.47 7.33
CA HIS A 407 6.14 -20.13 7.68
C HIS A 407 5.97 -21.63 7.93
N LYS A 408 4.96 -22.03 8.70
CA LYS A 408 4.66 -23.46 8.97
C LYS A 408 4.33 -24.28 7.71
N LEU A 409 3.82 -23.62 6.68
CA LEU A 409 3.55 -24.24 5.38
C LEU A 409 4.77 -24.25 4.45
N GLY A 410 5.92 -23.74 4.88
CA GLY A 410 7.12 -23.69 4.04
C GLY A 410 7.06 -22.64 2.93
N VAL A 411 6.25 -21.60 3.09
CA VAL A 411 6.21 -20.47 2.15
C VAL A 411 7.59 -19.80 2.09
N GLY A 412 8.19 -19.78 0.90
CA GLY A 412 9.54 -19.26 0.69
C GLY A 412 9.60 -17.74 0.46
N ALA A 413 8.48 -17.12 0.07
CA ALA A 413 8.41 -15.70 -0.24
C ALA A 413 7.13 -15.07 0.33
N LEU A 414 7.25 -13.90 0.97
CA LEU A 414 6.14 -13.13 1.49
C LEU A 414 6.29 -11.66 1.13
N PHE A 415 5.24 -11.11 0.55
CA PHE A 415 5.09 -9.69 0.25
C PHE A 415 3.86 -9.16 0.99
N GLU A 416 4.05 -8.20 1.88
CA GLU A 416 2.98 -7.46 2.55
C GLU A 416 2.76 -6.14 1.83
N GLU A 417 1.65 -6.02 1.12
CA GLU A 417 1.27 -4.80 0.44
C GLU A 417 0.70 -3.80 1.45
N GLY A 418 1.52 -2.83 1.81
CA GLY A 418 1.21 -1.74 2.72
C GLY A 418 1.13 -0.40 2.01
N ILE A 419 1.12 0.68 2.79
CA ILE A 419 1.11 2.05 2.28
C ILE A 419 2.27 2.82 2.90
N SER A 420 3.17 3.28 2.05
CA SER A 420 4.30 4.11 2.45
C SER A 420 3.84 5.57 2.67
N SER A 421 3.15 5.80 3.78
CA SER A 421 2.74 7.14 4.20
C SER A 421 2.61 7.21 5.72
N PRO A 422 3.16 8.23 6.38
CA PRO A 422 3.03 8.40 7.83
C PRO A 422 1.57 8.64 8.25
N SER A 423 0.69 9.00 7.31
CA SER A 423 -0.73 9.15 7.57
C SER A 423 -1.49 7.82 7.59
N ALA A 424 -0.92 6.71 7.11
CA ALA A 424 -1.59 5.41 7.13
C ALA A 424 -1.56 4.81 8.54
N ASN A 425 -2.69 4.18 8.92
CA ASN A 425 -2.89 3.68 10.28
C ASN A 425 -1.82 2.69 10.71
N PHE A 426 -1.01 3.06 11.70
CA PHE A 426 0.08 2.27 12.27
C PHE A 426 1.05 1.67 11.23
N THR A 427 1.28 2.36 10.13
CA THR A 427 2.07 1.82 9.02
C THR A 427 3.47 1.39 9.44
N ASP A 428 4.21 2.25 10.19
CA ASP A 428 5.57 1.94 10.62
C ASP A 428 5.61 0.76 11.61
N LEU A 429 4.65 0.71 12.54
CA LEU A 429 4.52 -0.42 13.48
C LEU A 429 4.27 -1.73 12.75
N LYS A 430 3.30 -1.76 11.82
CA LYS A 430 2.96 -2.96 11.04
C LYS A 430 4.15 -3.44 10.22
N GLY A 431 4.81 -2.52 9.53
CA GLY A 431 5.99 -2.84 8.74
C GLY A 431 7.15 -3.36 9.60
N TRP A 432 7.42 -2.72 10.74
CA TRP A 432 8.47 -3.15 11.65
C TRP A 432 8.20 -4.53 12.27
N VAL A 433 6.98 -4.74 12.78
CA VAL A 433 6.56 -6.04 13.34
C VAL A 433 6.58 -7.13 12.27
N GLY A 434 6.05 -6.83 11.08
CA GLY A 434 6.06 -7.76 9.94
C GLY A 434 7.47 -8.19 9.57
N ALA A 435 8.42 -7.24 9.43
CA ALA A 435 9.82 -7.53 9.12
C ALA A 435 10.48 -8.42 10.20
N LYS A 436 10.26 -8.13 11.49
CA LYS A 436 10.78 -8.93 12.60
C LYS A 436 10.24 -10.37 12.58
N LEU A 437 8.95 -10.54 12.29
CA LEU A 437 8.30 -11.85 12.24
C LEU A 437 8.66 -12.63 10.97
N MET A 438 8.87 -11.98 9.83
CA MET A 438 9.39 -12.66 8.63
C MET A 438 10.82 -13.18 8.84
N TRP A 439 11.61 -12.51 9.69
CA TRP A 439 12.93 -12.98 10.08
C TRP A 439 12.84 -14.13 11.08
N ASN A 440 12.10 -13.94 12.17
CA ASN A 440 11.89 -14.94 13.21
C ASN A 440 10.42 -14.92 13.68
N PRO A 441 9.56 -15.82 13.17
CA PRO A 441 8.13 -15.88 13.50
C PRO A 441 7.84 -16.35 14.93
N ASP A 442 8.83 -16.96 15.64
CA ASP A 442 8.65 -17.45 17.01
C ASP A 442 8.65 -16.32 18.04
N GLN A 443 9.03 -15.08 17.63
CA GLN A 443 8.96 -13.94 18.51
C GLN A 443 7.49 -13.63 18.88
N PRO A 444 7.19 -13.37 20.17
CA PRO A 444 5.84 -13.02 20.59
C PRO A 444 5.47 -11.61 20.12
N THR A 445 4.27 -11.45 19.53
CA THR A 445 3.81 -10.18 18.94
C THR A 445 3.67 -9.05 19.95
N ALA A 446 3.10 -9.33 21.13
CA ALA A 446 2.83 -8.28 22.12
C ALA A 446 4.11 -7.59 22.66
N PRO A 447 5.22 -8.29 22.98
CA PRO A 447 6.50 -7.66 23.29
C PRO A 447 7.08 -6.84 22.13
N LEU A 448 6.94 -7.28 20.87
CA LEU A 448 7.38 -6.50 19.72
C LEU A 448 6.60 -5.18 19.60
N VAL A 449 5.26 -5.25 19.69
CA VAL A 449 4.40 -4.06 19.68
C VAL A 449 4.75 -3.12 20.82
N LYS A 450 4.93 -3.66 22.03
CA LYS A 450 5.33 -2.85 23.19
C LYS A 450 6.67 -2.16 22.97
N ARG A 451 7.70 -2.91 22.54
CA ARG A 451 9.04 -2.35 22.26
C ARG A 451 8.99 -1.24 21.22
N PHE A 452 8.23 -1.44 20.13
CA PHE A 452 8.05 -0.40 19.13
C PHE A 452 7.39 0.83 19.75
N CYS A 453 6.27 0.66 20.46
CA CYS A 453 5.53 1.77 21.06
C CYS A 453 6.38 2.55 22.08
N ASP A 454 7.14 1.86 22.93
CA ASP A 454 7.97 2.49 23.94
C ASP A 454 9.06 3.38 23.31
N LEU A 455 9.64 2.95 22.20
CA LEU A 455 10.73 3.67 21.54
C LEU A 455 10.24 4.74 20.54
N TYR A 456 9.11 4.50 19.88
CA TYR A 456 8.58 5.36 18.82
C TYR A 456 7.65 6.46 19.34
N TYR A 457 6.86 6.14 20.38
CA TYR A 457 5.89 7.07 20.97
C TYR A 457 6.30 7.57 22.38
N GLY A 458 7.43 7.12 22.93
CA GLY A 458 7.94 7.57 24.20
C GLY A 458 6.92 7.44 25.33
N LYS A 459 6.69 8.51 26.10
CA LYS A 459 5.72 8.55 27.21
C LYS A 459 4.27 8.32 26.77
N ALA A 460 3.93 8.47 25.50
CA ALA A 460 2.60 8.16 24.98
C ALA A 460 2.35 6.66 24.82
N SER A 461 3.39 5.81 24.90
CA SER A 461 3.31 4.35 24.65
C SER A 461 2.14 3.65 25.35
N PRO A 462 1.83 3.86 26.65
CA PRO A 462 0.72 3.18 27.31
C PRO A 462 -0.65 3.48 26.68
N PHE A 463 -0.87 4.72 26.26
CA PHE A 463 -2.12 5.17 25.64
C PHE A 463 -2.24 4.64 24.21
N VAL A 464 -1.15 4.62 23.46
CA VAL A 464 -1.10 4.05 22.10
C VAL A 464 -1.35 2.54 22.14
N GLN A 465 -0.74 1.83 23.08
CA GLN A 465 -1.01 0.40 23.27
C GLN A 465 -2.48 0.13 23.67
N ALA A 466 -3.09 1.00 24.48
CA ALA A 466 -4.50 0.91 24.80
C ALA A 466 -5.38 1.13 23.57
N TYR A 467 -5.04 2.10 22.73
CA TYR A 467 -5.71 2.31 21.42
C TYR A 467 -5.61 1.06 20.54
N ILE A 468 -4.41 0.49 20.38
CA ILE A 468 -4.21 -0.74 19.59
C ILE A 468 -5.09 -1.87 20.11
N ARG A 469 -5.08 -2.13 21.43
CA ARG A 469 -5.93 -3.18 22.03
C ARG A 469 -7.42 -2.96 21.77
N LEU A 470 -7.89 -1.72 21.93
CA LEU A 470 -9.29 -1.37 21.68
C LEU A 470 -9.68 -1.56 20.23
N MET A 471 -8.80 -1.17 19.30
CA MET A 471 -8.98 -1.33 17.85
C MET A 471 -9.02 -2.81 17.45
N GLU A 472 -8.06 -3.62 17.91
CA GLU A 472 -8.00 -5.06 17.64
C GLU A 472 -9.22 -5.81 18.21
N ALA A 473 -9.67 -5.47 19.43
CA ALA A 473 -10.85 -6.08 20.03
C ALA A 473 -12.11 -5.81 19.20
N GLN A 474 -12.27 -4.62 18.63
CA GLN A 474 -13.40 -4.28 17.77
C GLN A 474 -13.33 -5.00 16.41
N GLY A 475 -12.14 -5.25 15.86
CA GLY A 475 -11.95 -5.96 14.59
C GLY A 475 -12.26 -7.46 14.70
N ILE A 476 -12.11 -8.06 15.88
CA ILE A 476 -12.37 -9.48 16.14
C ILE A 476 -13.85 -9.76 16.36
N ASP A 477 -14.65 -8.76 16.73
CA ASP A 477 -16.09 -8.91 17.00
C ASP A 477 -16.83 -9.49 15.77
N GLU A 478 -17.89 -10.29 16.02
CA GLU A 478 -18.64 -11.07 15.01
C GLU A 478 -19.46 -10.24 14.00
N ARG A 479 -19.00 -9.05 13.69
CA ARG A 479 -19.70 -8.14 12.78
C ARG A 479 -19.72 -8.65 11.35
N LYS A 480 -20.81 -8.35 10.67
CA LYS A 480 -21.12 -8.79 9.31
C LYS A 480 -20.22 -8.24 8.22
N THR A 481 -19.47 -7.14 8.46
CA THR A 481 -18.63 -6.50 7.45
C THR A 481 -17.18 -6.93 7.60
N PRO A 482 -16.62 -7.68 6.64
CA PRO A 482 -15.22 -8.07 6.67
C PRO A 482 -14.31 -6.86 6.41
N MET A 483 -13.16 -6.82 7.07
CA MET A 483 -12.12 -5.83 6.84
C MET A 483 -11.24 -6.23 5.64
N LYS A 484 -11.76 -5.98 4.44
CA LYS A 484 -11.04 -6.22 3.18
C LYS A 484 -9.95 -5.18 2.94
N TYR A 485 -9.11 -5.40 1.91
CA TYR A 485 -8.05 -4.48 1.51
C TYR A 485 -8.57 -3.08 1.13
N ALA A 486 -9.84 -2.94 0.77
CA ALA A 486 -10.47 -1.68 0.36
C ALA A 486 -11.89 -1.56 0.95
N VAL A 487 -11.95 -1.17 2.23
CA VAL A 487 -13.22 -0.91 2.95
C VAL A 487 -13.51 0.59 2.90
N ASN A 488 -14.74 0.93 2.50
CA ASN A 488 -15.17 2.33 2.55
C ASN A 488 -15.28 2.82 3.99
N ILE A 489 -15.16 4.13 4.17
CA ILE A 489 -15.13 4.73 5.50
C ILE A 489 -16.46 4.56 6.27
N GLU A 490 -17.58 4.57 5.54
CA GLU A 490 -18.92 4.31 6.07
C GLU A 490 -19.11 2.88 6.56
N ASP A 491 -18.42 1.93 5.92
CA ASP A 491 -18.52 0.49 6.21
C ASP A 491 -17.58 0.03 7.34
N LEU A 492 -16.75 0.94 7.87
CA LEU A 492 -15.84 0.60 8.97
C LEU A 492 -16.62 0.15 10.22
N PRO A 493 -16.21 -0.94 10.89
CA PRO A 493 -16.99 -1.57 11.96
C PRO A 493 -16.95 -0.82 13.30
N PHE A 494 -16.42 0.40 13.35
CA PHE A 494 -16.22 1.12 14.60
C PHE A 494 -17.42 1.97 14.99
N THR A 495 -17.79 1.92 16.28
CA THR A 495 -18.90 2.68 16.86
C THR A 495 -18.50 4.11 17.21
N ALA A 496 -19.50 4.98 17.45
CA ALA A 496 -19.25 6.33 17.97
C ALA A 496 -18.49 6.26 19.32
N ALA A 497 -18.88 5.35 20.22
CA ALA A 497 -18.21 5.14 21.51
C ALA A 497 -16.73 4.74 21.35
N PHE A 498 -16.40 3.94 20.35
CA PHE A 498 -14.99 3.64 20.01
C PHE A 498 -14.21 4.91 19.68
N TYR A 499 -14.76 5.76 18.80
CA TYR A 499 -14.07 6.99 18.40
C TYR A 499 -13.91 7.98 19.55
N GLU A 500 -14.86 8.07 20.47
CA GLU A 500 -14.73 8.89 21.67
C GLU A 500 -13.59 8.34 22.57
N GLN A 501 -13.62 7.06 22.90
CA GLN A 501 -12.57 6.45 23.74
C GLN A 501 -11.17 6.59 23.11
N VAL A 502 -11.04 6.38 21.82
CA VAL A 502 -9.75 6.54 21.14
C VAL A 502 -9.33 8.01 21.08
N SER A 503 -10.27 8.95 20.88
CA SER A 503 -9.97 10.38 20.93
C SER A 503 -9.43 10.81 22.30
N ASP A 504 -9.98 10.27 23.38
CA ASP A 504 -9.52 10.51 24.75
C ASP A 504 -8.12 9.91 24.99
N LEU A 505 -7.88 8.68 24.51
CA LEU A 505 -6.56 8.05 24.59
C LEU A 505 -5.50 8.85 23.82
N VAL A 506 -5.84 9.35 22.63
CA VAL A 506 -4.91 10.17 21.84
C VAL A 506 -4.68 11.53 22.49
N ALA A 507 -5.69 12.14 23.13
CA ALA A 507 -5.50 13.37 23.91
C ALA A 507 -4.56 13.17 25.10
N GLN A 508 -4.68 12.04 25.82
CA GLN A 508 -3.75 11.68 26.88
C GLN A 508 -2.33 11.42 26.33
N ALA A 509 -2.22 10.80 25.16
CA ALA A 509 -0.96 10.58 24.47
C ALA A 509 -0.28 11.91 24.10
N GLU A 510 -1.03 12.87 23.53
CA GLU A 510 -0.54 14.22 23.20
C GLU A 510 -0.05 14.96 24.43
N ALA A 511 -0.81 14.92 25.51
CA ALA A 511 -0.41 15.54 26.77
C ALA A 511 0.86 14.91 27.37
N ALA A 512 1.00 13.59 27.30
CA ALA A 512 2.14 12.86 27.83
C ALA A 512 3.46 13.19 27.10
N VAL A 513 3.40 13.61 25.82
CA VAL A 513 4.59 13.91 25.00
C VAL A 513 4.79 15.39 24.77
N ALA A 514 4.08 16.28 25.45
CA ALA A 514 4.16 17.72 25.24
C ALA A 514 5.60 18.26 25.33
N ASP A 515 6.44 17.68 26.21
CA ASP A 515 7.84 18.04 26.43
C ASP A 515 8.85 17.06 25.78
N GLU A 516 8.38 16.09 24.98
CA GLU A 516 9.22 15.12 24.29
C GLU A 516 9.80 15.68 22.99
N ASP A 517 10.70 14.90 22.38
CA ASP A 517 11.28 15.20 21.08
C ASP A 517 10.21 15.57 20.04
N PRO A 518 10.43 16.59 19.19
CA PRO A 518 9.49 16.96 18.13
C PRO A 518 9.07 15.79 17.23
N ALA A 519 9.97 14.84 16.95
CA ALA A 519 9.64 13.66 16.17
C ALA A 519 8.61 12.76 16.87
N ILE A 520 8.75 12.54 18.19
CA ILE A 520 7.78 11.76 18.98
C ILE A 520 6.42 12.45 19.02
N ARG A 521 6.39 13.78 19.19
CA ARG A 521 5.15 14.56 19.10
C ARG A 521 4.48 14.43 17.74
N GLU A 522 5.28 14.46 16.68
CA GLU A 522 4.77 14.29 15.31
C GLU A 522 4.18 12.89 15.08
N HIS A 523 4.78 11.83 15.63
CA HIS A 523 4.24 10.48 15.57
C HIS A 523 2.85 10.38 16.24
N VAL A 524 2.66 11.02 17.40
CA VAL A 524 1.37 11.06 18.08
C VAL A 524 0.36 11.91 17.31
N ALA A 525 0.79 13.02 16.72
CA ALA A 525 -0.07 13.87 15.90
C ALA A 525 -0.60 13.17 14.64
N TRP A 526 0.11 12.15 14.11
CA TRP A 526 -0.42 11.30 13.05
C TRP A 526 -1.55 10.38 13.53
N LEU A 527 -1.53 9.92 14.77
CA LEU A 527 -2.66 9.18 15.34
C LEU A 527 -3.89 10.07 15.47
N ARG A 528 -3.72 11.30 15.97
CA ARG A 528 -4.78 12.31 16.01
C ARG A 528 -5.37 12.56 14.64
N PHE A 529 -4.52 12.79 13.65
CA PHE A 529 -4.95 12.99 12.27
C PHE A 529 -5.83 11.83 11.76
N GLY A 530 -5.43 10.58 11.99
CA GLY A 530 -6.18 9.40 11.53
C GLY A 530 -7.58 9.32 12.13
N ILE A 531 -7.72 9.64 13.41
CA ILE A 531 -9.03 9.62 14.10
C ILE A 531 -9.90 10.79 13.64
N ASP A 532 -9.36 12.00 13.60
CA ASP A 532 -10.10 13.18 13.19
C ASP A 532 -10.51 13.09 11.71
N TYR A 533 -9.61 12.60 10.84
CA TYR A 533 -9.91 12.28 9.45
C TYR A 533 -11.11 11.33 9.34
N THR A 534 -11.07 10.23 10.08
CA THR A 534 -12.10 9.19 9.98
C THR A 534 -13.47 9.71 10.46
N ARG A 535 -13.49 10.42 11.59
CA ARG A 535 -14.71 11.01 12.16
C ARG A 535 -15.30 12.06 11.21
N ALA A 536 -14.48 13.02 10.78
CA ALA A 536 -14.92 14.08 9.87
C ALA A 536 -15.36 13.54 8.51
N ALA A 537 -14.60 12.61 7.91
CA ALA A 537 -14.94 12.03 6.61
C ALA A 537 -16.21 11.16 6.68
N ARG A 538 -16.37 10.36 7.74
CA ARG A 538 -17.59 9.58 7.95
C ARG A 538 -18.81 10.49 8.11
N TYR A 539 -18.71 11.50 8.97
CA TYR A 539 -19.79 12.49 9.15
C TYR A 539 -20.07 13.23 7.84
N ALA A 540 -19.04 13.67 7.12
CA ALA A 540 -19.18 14.34 5.84
C ALA A 540 -19.84 13.47 4.77
N GLN A 541 -19.62 12.16 4.83
CA GLN A 541 -20.16 11.21 3.84
C GLN A 541 -21.56 10.66 4.21
N THR A 542 -21.82 10.40 5.50
CA THR A 542 -23.04 9.75 5.96
C THR A 542 -23.92 10.62 6.87
N GLY A 543 -23.42 11.79 7.27
CA GLY A 543 -24.10 12.65 8.23
C GLY A 543 -25.35 13.34 7.66
N ASP A 544 -26.33 13.52 8.50
CA ASP A 544 -27.61 14.17 8.20
C ASP A 544 -27.47 15.61 7.67
N TRP A 545 -26.30 16.27 7.90
CA TRP A 545 -26.04 17.61 7.35
C TRP A 545 -26.08 17.66 5.83
N ARG A 546 -25.77 16.55 5.14
CA ARG A 546 -25.86 16.42 3.67
C ARG A 546 -27.32 16.36 3.21
N VAL A 547 -28.14 15.68 4.00
CA VAL A 547 -29.58 15.54 3.76
C VAL A 547 -30.30 16.86 4.02
N LEU A 548 -29.83 17.62 5.00
CA LEU A 548 -30.34 18.97 5.31
C LEU A 548 -30.08 20.00 4.22
N ASN A 549 -28.97 19.82 3.48
CA ASN A 549 -28.72 20.61 2.29
C ASN A 549 -29.62 20.20 1.10
N ALA A 550 -30.40 19.12 1.25
CA ALA A 550 -31.29 18.59 0.20
C ALA A 550 -32.76 18.50 0.56
N SER A 551 -33.17 18.56 1.84
CA SER A 551 -34.60 18.54 2.19
C SER A 551 -34.93 19.26 3.52
N ARG A 552 -36.05 20.01 3.51
CA ARG A 552 -36.55 20.77 4.68
C ARG A 552 -37.03 19.91 5.86
N GLN A 553 -37.24 18.61 5.65
CA GLN A 553 -37.86 17.75 6.66
C GLN A 553 -36.90 17.29 7.79
N LEU A 554 -35.60 17.47 7.64
CA LEU A 554 -34.60 17.00 8.58
C LEU A 554 -34.02 18.09 9.50
N SER A 555 -34.43 19.33 9.35
CA SER A 555 -33.96 20.48 10.15
C SER A 555 -34.17 20.34 11.67
N GLY A 556 -35.00 19.40 12.12
CA GLY A 556 -35.17 19.10 13.56
C GLY A 556 -34.25 18.02 14.12
N LYS A 557 -33.41 17.38 13.30
CA LYS A 557 -32.55 16.25 13.72
C LYS A 557 -31.06 16.58 13.75
N LEU A 558 -30.62 17.71 13.15
CA LEU A 558 -29.23 18.08 13.11
C LEU A 558 -28.82 18.69 14.46
N ASP A 559 -27.92 18.02 15.15
CA ASP A 559 -27.31 18.57 16.36
C ASP A 559 -26.26 19.63 15.96
N ARG A 560 -26.53 20.88 16.36
CA ARG A 560 -25.65 22.02 16.13
C ARG A 560 -24.26 21.82 16.72
N ALA A 561 -24.19 21.28 17.93
CA ALA A 561 -22.92 21.06 18.62
C ALA A 561 -22.09 20.00 17.92
N GLU A 562 -22.72 18.93 17.45
CA GLU A 562 -22.04 17.90 16.67
C GLU A 562 -21.57 18.42 15.31
N PHE A 563 -22.39 19.18 14.59
CA PHE A 563 -21.99 19.83 13.35
C PHE A 563 -20.76 20.72 13.55
N ASP A 564 -20.81 21.64 14.53
CA ASP A 564 -19.70 22.56 14.80
C ASP A 564 -18.42 21.79 15.20
N ARG A 565 -18.54 20.72 15.96
CA ARG A 565 -17.44 19.80 16.34
C ARG A 565 -16.84 19.12 15.09
N MET A 566 -17.67 18.54 14.22
CA MET A 566 -17.20 17.84 13.02
C MET A 566 -16.62 18.80 11.99
N LYS A 567 -17.18 19.99 11.87
CA LYS A 567 -16.63 21.09 11.06
C LYS A 567 -15.24 21.48 11.54
N ALA A 568 -15.03 21.63 12.86
CA ALA A 568 -13.72 21.94 13.43
C ALA A 568 -12.70 20.83 13.16
N LEU A 569 -13.09 19.56 13.27
CA LEU A 569 -12.23 18.42 12.89
C LEU A 569 -11.88 18.47 11.40
N ALA A 570 -12.85 18.71 10.53
CA ALA A 570 -12.61 18.83 9.10
C ALA A 570 -11.64 19.98 8.76
N GLN A 571 -11.77 21.13 9.43
CA GLN A 571 -10.84 22.26 9.29
C GLN A 571 -9.42 21.89 9.72
N ALA A 572 -9.25 21.21 10.85
CA ALA A 572 -7.95 20.76 11.34
C ALA A 572 -7.31 19.75 10.36
N VAL A 573 -8.08 18.79 9.86
CA VAL A 573 -7.64 17.81 8.88
C VAL A 573 -7.23 18.47 7.56
N VAL A 574 -8.05 19.38 7.03
CA VAL A 574 -7.75 20.12 5.78
C VAL A 574 -6.48 20.94 5.94
N LYS A 575 -6.35 21.70 7.04
CA LYS A 575 -5.14 22.48 7.36
C LYS A 575 -3.89 21.58 7.36
N ARG A 576 -3.97 20.40 7.97
CA ARG A 576 -2.85 19.47 8.02
C ARG A 576 -2.56 18.88 6.63
N LEU A 577 -3.56 18.50 5.85
CA LEU A 577 -3.39 18.00 4.48
C LEU A 577 -2.72 19.03 3.56
N ASP A 578 -3.08 20.31 3.71
CA ASP A 578 -2.53 21.39 2.89
C ASP A 578 -1.09 21.75 3.27
N ALA A 579 -0.69 21.50 4.51
CA ALA A 579 0.67 21.72 5.00
C ALA A 579 1.68 20.65 4.53
N PHE A 580 1.21 19.49 4.04
CA PHE A 580 2.11 18.42 3.63
C PHE A 580 2.57 18.54 2.19
N PRO A 581 3.87 18.30 1.91
CA PRO A 581 4.36 18.13 0.55
C PRO A 581 3.57 17.04 -0.19
N LYS A 582 3.22 17.29 -1.45
CA LYS A 582 2.47 16.34 -2.32
C LYS A 582 3.09 14.92 -2.37
N ALA A 583 4.38 14.80 -2.09
CA ALA A 583 5.11 13.52 -2.05
C ALA A 583 4.80 12.66 -0.81
N ILE A 584 4.36 13.25 0.31
CA ILE A 584 4.06 12.51 1.55
C ILE A 584 2.61 12.01 1.56
N VAL A 585 1.72 12.77 0.94
CA VAL A 585 0.36 12.34 0.69
C VAL A 585 0.43 11.43 -0.54
N SER A 586 0.51 10.11 -0.32
CA SER A 586 0.57 9.15 -1.43
C SER A 586 -0.54 9.46 -2.43
N SER A 587 -0.29 9.18 -3.72
CA SER A 587 -1.28 9.29 -4.80
C SER A 587 -2.60 8.52 -4.48
N ARG A 588 -2.58 7.67 -3.48
CA ARG A 588 -3.67 6.81 -2.99
C ARG A 588 -4.48 7.39 -1.83
N LEU A 589 -3.99 8.40 -1.09
CA LEU A 589 -4.86 9.31 -0.31
C LEU A 589 -5.78 10.16 -1.20
N ASN A 590 -5.61 10.01 -2.49
CA ASN A 590 -6.42 10.60 -3.53
C ASN A 590 -7.78 9.91 -3.72
N ASP A 591 -8.47 9.56 -2.65
CA ASP A 591 -9.92 9.65 -2.76
C ASP A 591 -10.24 11.15 -2.77
N PHE A 592 -10.21 11.74 -3.97
CA PHE A 592 -10.54 13.13 -4.22
C PHE A 592 -11.92 13.46 -3.64
N ARG A 593 -12.83 12.48 -3.56
CA ARG A 593 -14.14 12.61 -2.98
C ARG A 593 -14.06 12.89 -1.48
N LEU A 594 -13.29 12.11 -0.70
CA LEU A 594 -13.18 12.31 0.74
C LEU A 594 -12.53 13.65 1.10
N LYS A 595 -11.47 14.06 0.37
CA LYS A 595 -10.87 15.38 0.55
C LYS A 595 -11.88 16.49 0.23
N GLY A 596 -12.65 16.32 -0.83
CA GLY A 596 -13.70 17.24 -1.22
C GLY A 596 -14.80 17.33 -0.17
N TYR A 597 -15.30 16.20 0.34
CA TYR A 597 -16.28 16.18 1.42
C TYR A 597 -15.79 16.89 2.68
N MET A 598 -14.53 16.66 3.07
CA MET A 598 -13.96 17.35 4.24
C MET A 598 -13.81 18.85 4.03
N ARG A 599 -13.40 19.30 2.84
CA ARG A 599 -13.35 20.74 2.51
C ARG A 599 -14.73 21.38 2.47
N ALA A 600 -15.73 20.68 1.92
CA ALA A 600 -17.09 21.14 1.95
C ALA A 600 -17.62 21.26 3.39
N LEU A 601 -17.37 20.28 4.24
CA LEU A 601 -17.73 20.35 5.66
C LEU A 601 -16.98 21.47 6.38
N ALA A 602 -15.69 21.62 6.12
CA ALA A 602 -14.85 22.67 6.72
C ALA A 602 -15.34 24.09 6.38
N ALA A 603 -15.86 24.27 5.16
CA ALA A 603 -16.40 25.55 4.67
C ALA A 603 -17.91 25.72 4.95
N ALA A 604 -18.62 24.64 5.32
CA ALA A 604 -20.06 24.68 5.48
C ALA A 604 -20.51 25.64 6.60
N GLU A 605 -21.63 26.29 6.40
CA GLU A 605 -22.36 27.00 7.45
C GLU A 605 -23.50 26.13 7.97
N PHE A 606 -23.81 26.25 9.24
CA PHE A 606 -24.98 25.57 9.81
C PHE A 606 -26.23 26.11 9.11
N PRO A 607 -27.09 25.24 8.57
CA PRO A 607 -28.22 25.69 7.77
C PRO A 607 -29.15 26.60 8.57
N ALA A 608 -29.50 27.77 8.02
CA ALA A 608 -30.54 28.59 8.58
C ALA A 608 -31.93 27.92 8.38
N PRO A 609 -32.85 28.02 9.33
CA PRO A 609 -34.19 27.49 9.14
C PRO A 609 -34.82 28.03 7.84
N GLY A 610 -35.11 27.16 6.90
CA GLY A 610 -35.79 27.49 5.64
C GLY A 610 -34.93 27.77 4.41
N ALA A 611 -33.59 27.76 4.52
CA ALA A 611 -32.71 27.92 3.36
C ALA A 611 -31.94 26.61 3.13
N VAL A 612 -32.35 25.81 2.17
CA VAL A 612 -31.63 24.57 1.82
C VAL A 612 -30.87 24.81 0.52
N ARG A 613 -29.55 24.75 0.59
CA ARG A 613 -28.67 24.72 -0.58
C ARG A 613 -27.66 23.59 -0.41
N ALA A 614 -27.69 22.62 -1.31
CA ALA A 614 -26.55 21.73 -1.49
C ALA A 614 -25.63 22.37 -2.55
N THR A 615 -24.38 22.62 -2.20
CA THR A 615 -23.35 23.07 -3.13
C THR A 615 -22.41 21.94 -3.42
N LEU A 616 -22.35 21.49 -4.67
CA LEU A 616 -21.44 20.46 -5.14
C LEU A 616 -20.24 21.15 -5.77
N GLN A 617 -19.12 21.14 -5.06
CA GLN A 617 -17.86 21.73 -5.49
C GLN A 617 -17.16 20.84 -6.55
N ASP A 618 -16.04 21.31 -7.11
CA ASP A 618 -15.21 20.63 -8.11
C ASP A 618 -14.86 19.17 -7.77
N TRP A 619 -14.67 18.88 -6.49
CA TRP A 619 -14.33 17.55 -5.98
C TRP A 619 -15.47 16.53 -6.08
N ALA A 620 -16.73 16.96 -6.16
CA ALA A 620 -17.88 16.07 -6.31
C ALA A 620 -17.93 15.40 -7.69
N PHE A 621 -17.14 15.89 -8.64
CA PHE A 621 -17.14 15.44 -10.01
C PHE A 621 -16.05 14.43 -10.30
N SER A 622 -16.41 13.31 -10.90
CA SER A 622 -15.50 12.37 -11.51
C SER A 622 -15.40 12.64 -13.02
N TYR A 623 -14.19 12.70 -13.51
CA TYR A 623 -13.93 12.62 -14.94
C TYR A 623 -13.35 11.22 -15.23
N SER A 624 -13.72 10.65 -16.37
CA SER A 624 -13.11 9.39 -16.80
C SER A 624 -11.61 9.64 -16.98
N ASP A 625 -10.80 9.05 -16.11
CA ASP A 625 -9.35 9.00 -16.23
C ASP A 625 -8.99 8.24 -17.51
N HIS A 626 -9.12 8.89 -18.65
CA HIS A 626 -8.42 8.46 -19.84
C HIS A 626 -7.00 8.97 -19.69
N PRO A 627 -6.00 8.09 -19.54
CA PRO A 627 -4.59 8.51 -19.33
C PRO A 627 -4.01 9.33 -20.49
N LYS A 628 -4.80 9.62 -21.52
CA LYS A 628 -4.44 10.43 -22.67
C LYS A 628 -5.20 11.75 -22.78
N SER A 629 -6.15 12.06 -21.90
CA SER A 629 -6.87 13.34 -21.93
C SER A 629 -6.07 14.39 -21.17
N THR A 630 -5.27 15.16 -21.89
CA THR A 630 -4.60 16.37 -21.39
C THR A 630 -5.56 17.55 -21.24
N THR A 631 -6.87 17.32 -21.32
CA THR A 631 -7.90 18.35 -21.49
C THR A 631 -8.73 18.64 -20.24
N ILE A 632 -8.61 17.84 -19.18
CA ILE A 632 -9.33 18.03 -17.92
C ILE A 632 -8.35 18.04 -16.76
N PHE A 633 -8.31 19.13 -15.99
CA PHE A 633 -7.47 19.23 -14.79
C PHE A 633 -8.11 20.11 -13.74
N ARG A 634 -7.86 19.77 -12.46
CA ARG A 634 -8.14 20.69 -11.36
C ARG A 634 -7.12 21.78 -11.32
N ILE A 635 -7.60 23.01 -11.18
CA ILE A 635 -6.79 24.21 -11.11
C ILE A 635 -7.06 24.96 -9.79
N GLU A 636 -6.07 25.70 -9.32
CA GLU A 636 -6.31 26.77 -8.35
C GLU A 636 -6.83 27.98 -9.12
N ASP A 637 -8.00 28.49 -8.73
CA ASP A 637 -8.63 29.65 -9.32
C ASP A 637 -9.22 30.52 -8.19
N LYS A 638 -8.59 31.63 -7.91
CA LYS A 638 -8.96 32.56 -6.82
C LYS A 638 -10.39 33.11 -6.95
N ASP A 639 -10.95 33.10 -8.16
CA ASP A 639 -12.27 33.60 -8.45
C ASP A 639 -13.35 32.51 -8.28
N ALA A 640 -12.96 31.26 -8.06
CA ALA A 640 -13.86 30.16 -7.70
C ALA A 640 -14.30 30.27 -6.24
N SER A 641 -15.44 29.68 -5.89
CA SER A 641 -16.09 29.86 -4.59
C SER A 641 -15.29 29.28 -3.41
N ASP A 642 -14.48 28.24 -3.67
CA ASP A 642 -13.59 27.61 -2.69
C ASP A 642 -12.11 27.74 -3.08
N GLY A 643 -11.78 28.59 -4.06
CA GLY A 643 -10.43 28.80 -4.57
C GLY A 643 -9.96 27.75 -5.57
N ARG A 644 -10.86 26.88 -6.05
CA ARG A 644 -10.54 25.78 -6.96
C ARG A 644 -11.64 25.57 -8.00
N ALA A 645 -11.24 25.03 -9.15
CA ALA A 645 -12.14 24.71 -10.23
C ALA A 645 -11.62 23.54 -11.07
N ILE A 646 -12.51 22.95 -11.87
CA ILE A 646 -12.12 22.02 -12.93
C ILE A 646 -12.03 22.78 -14.24
N SER A 647 -10.86 22.83 -14.84
CA SER A 647 -10.65 23.37 -16.18
C SER A 647 -10.84 22.27 -17.22
N VAL A 648 -11.66 22.55 -18.24
CA VAL A 648 -11.92 21.64 -19.36
C VAL A 648 -11.65 22.38 -20.66
N THR A 649 -10.83 21.81 -21.53
CA THR A 649 -10.55 22.33 -22.85
C THR A 649 -11.29 21.51 -23.91
N ASN A 650 -11.74 22.17 -24.96
CA ASN A 650 -12.39 21.49 -26.07
C ASN A 650 -11.40 20.61 -26.86
N ASP A 651 -11.63 19.29 -26.85
CA ASP A 651 -10.88 18.31 -27.61
C ASP A 651 -11.73 17.60 -28.68
N GLY A 652 -12.92 18.13 -28.95
CA GLY A 652 -13.89 17.55 -29.88
C GLY A 652 -14.69 16.37 -29.31
N GLY A 653 -14.47 16.00 -28.04
CA GLY A 653 -15.23 14.94 -27.39
C GLY A 653 -16.45 15.45 -26.60
N SER A 654 -17.38 14.57 -26.34
CA SER A 654 -18.59 14.82 -25.56
C SER A 654 -18.51 14.25 -24.15
N TRP A 655 -19.28 14.84 -23.23
CA TRP A 655 -19.49 14.30 -21.86
C TRP A 655 -18.20 14.08 -21.03
N LYS A 656 -17.48 15.15 -20.80
CA LYS A 656 -16.16 15.11 -20.14
C LYS A 656 -16.21 15.07 -18.62
N LEU A 657 -17.26 15.59 -18.01
CA LEU A 657 -17.36 15.73 -16.57
C LEU A 657 -18.67 15.13 -16.06
N THR A 658 -18.59 14.23 -15.08
CA THR A 658 -19.79 13.57 -14.53
C THR A 658 -19.80 13.62 -13.00
N CYS A 659 -20.98 13.84 -12.43
CA CYS A 659 -21.26 13.75 -11.01
C CYS A 659 -22.49 12.89 -10.76
N ASP A 660 -22.41 11.90 -9.89
CA ASP A 660 -23.57 11.10 -9.51
C ASP A 660 -24.34 11.79 -8.38
N LEU A 661 -25.42 12.49 -8.77
CA LEU A 661 -26.25 13.23 -7.82
C LEU A 661 -26.98 12.32 -6.83
N SER A 662 -27.29 11.08 -7.20
CA SER A 662 -27.99 10.15 -6.31
C SER A 662 -27.15 9.70 -5.11
N SER A 663 -25.83 9.68 -5.28
CA SER A 663 -24.90 9.33 -4.20
C SER A 663 -24.56 10.51 -3.29
N ILE A 664 -24.88 11.73 -3.73
CA ILE A 664 -24.47 12.97 -3.05
C ILE A 664 -25.66 13.70 -2.43
N CYS A 665 -26.85 13.58 -3.04
CA CYS A 665 -28.07 14.24 -2.62
C CYS A 665 -29.19 13.21 -2.48
N ALA A 666 -29.52 12.84 -1.27
CA ALA A 666 -30.74 12.07 -0.98
C ALA A 666 -31.95 13.05 -1.05
N LEU A 667 -32.49 13.25 -2.25
CA LEU A 667 -33.75 13.95 -2.43
C LEU A 667 -34.89 12.96 -2.18
N ASP A 668 -35.87 13.36 -1.39
CA ASP A 668 -37.07 12.55 -1.22
C ASP A 668 -37.91 12.53 -2.52
N ALA A 669 -38.57 11.40 -2.81
CA ALA A 669 -39.46 11.30 -3.94
C ALA A 669 -40.57 12.34 -3.82
N GLY A 670 -40.84 13.06 -4.90
CA GLY A 670 -41.81 14.16 -4.93
C GLY A 670 -41.20 15.55 -4.67
N THR A 671 -39.95 15.67 -4.22
CA THR A 671 -39.28 16.95 -4.03
C THR A 671 -39.10 17.66 -5.36
N LYS A 672 -39.56 18.90 -5.43
CA LYS A 672 -39.27 19.81 -6.57
C LYS A 672 -37.97 20.51 -6.32
N TYR A 673 -37.08 20.47 -7.28
CA TYR A 673 -35.77 21.11 -7.17
C TYR A 673 -35.34 21.77 -8.47
N ARG A 674 -34.52 22.80 -8.37
CA ARG A 674 -33.84 23.48 -9.45
C ARG A 674 -32.33 23.36 -9.26
N LEU A 675 -31.61 23.24 -10.37
CA LEU A 675 -30.14 23.23 -10.39
C LEU A 675 -29.65 24.55 -10.97
N ARG A 676 -28.55 25.06 -10.45
CA ARG A 676 -27.73 26.07 -11.10
C ARG A 676 -26.25 25.72 -11.01
N ALA A 677 -25.53 25.99 -12.11
CA ALA A 677 -24.10 25.73 -12.21
C ALA A 677 -23.33 27.05 -12.25
N ARG A 678 -22.23 27.15 -11.53
CA ARG A 678 -21.32 28.29 -11.56
C ARG A 678 -20.13 27.96 -12.44
N ILE A 679 -20.04 28.60 -13.59
CA ILE A 679 -19.12 28.26 -14.67
C ILE A 679 -18.51 29.53 -15.25
N LYS A 680 -17.21 29.52 -15.52
CA LYS A 680 -16.50 30.52 -16.29
C LYS A 680 -16.21 29.95 -17.67
N VAL A 681 -16.80 30.56 -18.70
CA VAL A 681 -16.69 30.10 -20.09
C VAL A 681 -15.88 31.10 -20.89
N LYS A 682 -14.81 30.60 -21.55
CA LYS A 682 -13.97 31.37 -22.46
C LYS A 682 -14.21 30.83 -23.89
N PRO A 683 -14.89 31.55 -24.77
CA PRO A 683 -15.10 31.10 -26.13
C PRO A 683 -13.78 31.11 -26.92
N GLU A 684 -13.63 30.12 -27.81
CA GLU A 684 -12.54 30.12 -28.77
C GLU A 684 -12.73 31.27 -29.81
N PRO A 685 -11.62 31.86 -30.31
CA PRO A 685 -11.71 32.86 -31.38
C PRO A 685 -12.46 32.32 -32.62
N GLY A 686 -13.50 33.03 -33.05
CA GLY A 686 -14.33 32.60 -34.19
C GLY A 686 -15.47 31.67 -33.87
N ALA A 687 -15.82 31.46 -32.61
CA ALA A 687 -16.95 30.65 -32.19
C ALA A 687 -18.27 31.13 -32.84
N ASN A 688 -19.00 30.21 -33.43
CA ASN A 688 -20.27 30.53 -34.10
C ASN A 688 -21.33 30.90 -33.04
N PRO A 689 -21.94 32.13 -33.14
CA PRO A 689 -22.92 32.60 -32.15
C PRO A 689 -24.22 31.80 -32.13
N LYS A 690 -24.46 30.93 -33.13
CA LYS A 690 -25.63 30.05 -33.21
C LYS A 690 -25.38 28.64 -32.63
N ILE A 691 -24.14 28.30 -32.30
CA ILE A 691 -23.77 27.01 -31.75
C ILE A 691 -23.49 27.21 -30.25
N GLY A 692 -24.11 26.40 -29.40
CA GLY A 692 -23.81 26.39 -27.98
C GLY A 692 -22.34 26.00 -27.72
N LEU A 693 -21.65 26.78 -26.92
CA LEU A 693 -20.24 26.53 -26.55
C LEU A 693 -20.07 25.35 -25.59
N LEU A 694 -21.08 25.10 -24.78
CA LEU A 694 -21.12 24.16 -23.71
C LEU A 694 -22.55 23.69 -23.48
N ALA A 695 -22.78 22.44 -23.16
CA ALA A 695 -24.05 21.96 -22.69
C ALA A 695 -23.91 21.43 -21.27
N VAL A 696 -24.69 21.98 -20.35
CA VAL A 696 -24.85 21.46 -18.99
C VAL A 696 -26.11 20.64 -18.94
N GLY A 697 -26.02 19.39 -18.49
CA GLY A 697 -27.15 18.47 -18.56
C GLY A 697 -27.28 17.54 -17.38
N LEU A 698 -28.42 16.96 -17.23
CA LEU A 698 -28.79 15.93 -16.28
C LEU A 698 -29.19 14.67 -17.06
N PHE A 699 -28.59 13.55 -16.69
CA PHE A 699 -28.79 12.25 -17.35
C PHE A 699 -29.30 11.22 -16.34
N ASP A 700 -30.41 10.58 -16.73
CA ASP A 700 -30.92 9.44 -15.95
C ASP A 700 -30.26 8.14 -16.41
N ARG A 701 -29.50 7.53 -15.52
CA ARG A 701 -28.81 6.23 -15.80
C ARG A 701 -29.76 5.07 -16.00
N LYS A 702 -30.94 5.09 -15.36
CA LYS A 702 -31.92 4.01 -15.42
C LYS A 702 -32.63 3.99 -16.76
N THR A 703 -33.12 5.16 -17.19
CA THR A 703 -33.81 5.30 -18.48
C THR A 703 -32.86 5.56 -19.65
N LYS A 704 -31.60 5.89 -19.38
CA LYS A 704 -30.57 6.29 -20.36
C LYS A 704 -30.94 7.52 -21.18
N ASN A 705 -31.72 8.41 -20.61
CA ASN A 705 -32.18 9.64 -21.25
C ASN A 705 -31.52 10.87 -20.64
N ASN A 706 -31.30 11.88 -21.50
CA ASN A 706 -31.00 13.23 -21.04
C ASN A 706 -32.27 13.87 -20.51
N LEU A 707 -32.27 14.22 -19.23
CA LEU A 707 -33.38 14.90 -18.58
C LEU A 707 -33.34 16.42 -18.81
N ILE A 708 -32.13 16.97 -18.80
CA ILE A 708 -31.82 18.37 -19.07
C ILE A 708 -30.61 18.41 -20.00
N ALA A 709 -30.59 19.28 -20.96
CA ALA A 709 -29.42 19.64 -21.74
C ALA A 709 -29.56 21.11 -22.17
N GLN A 710 -28.93 22.01 -21.40
CA GLN A 710 -29.00 23.44 -21.63
C GLN A 710 -27.71 23.95 -22.27
N PRO A 711 -27.74 24.40 -23.54
CA PRO A 711 -26.60 24.99 -24.18
C PRO A 711 -26.33 26.41 -23.68
N ILE A 712 -25.02 26.72 -23.51
CA ILE A 712 -24.54 28.08 -23.25
C ILE A 712 -24.00 28.64 -24.56
N PHE A 713 -24.51 29.79 -24.97
CA PHE A 713 -24.11 30.41 -26.24
C PHE A 713 -23.01 31.47 -26.06
N PRO A 714 -22.24 31.81 -27.11
CA PRO A 714 -21.16 32.78 -27.05
C PRO A 714 -21.53 34.13 -26.43
N LYS A 715 -22.74 34.60 -26.62
CA LYS A 715 -23.26 35.86 -26.04
C LYS A 715 -23.39 35.80 -24.51
N GLN A 716 -23.44 34.62 -23.93
CA GLN A 716 -23.54 34.37 -22.49
C GLN A 716 -22.18 34.14 -21.85
N ALA A 717 -21.13 34.01 -22.65
CA ALA A 717 -19.76 33.71 -22.15
C ALA A 717 -19.00 35.00 -21.91
N THR A 718 -18.87 35.41 -20.66
CA THR A 718 -18.23 36.67 -20.27
C THR A 718 -16.76 36.53 -19.91
N GLY A 719 -16.27 35.28 -19.76
CA GLY A 719 -14.95 34.99 -19.24
C GLY A 719 -14.79 35.12 -17.71
N GLN A 720 -15.91 35.37 -17.03
CA GLN A 720 -16.02 35.39 -15.56
C GLN A 720 -16.90 34.23 -15.09
N TYR A 721 -16.88 33.92 -13.79
CA TYR A 721 -17.80 32.96 -13.20
C TYR A 721 -19.21 33.52 -13.13
N GLU A 722 -20.15 32.84 -13.78
CA GLU A 722 -21.55 33.19 -13.80
C GLU A 722 -22.40 31.99 -13.40
N TRP A 723 -23.61 32.28 -12.90
CA TRP A 723 -24.60 31.30 -12.57
C TRP A 723 -25.50 31.02 -13.76
N TYR A 724 -25.61 29.75 -14.13
CA TYR A 724 -26.48 29.26 -15.17
C TYR A 724 -27.58 28.41 -14.56
N ASP A 725 -28.80 28.90 -14.57
CA ASP A 725 -29.98 28.18 -14.06
C ASP A 725 -30.34 27.03 -15.01
N LEU A 726 -30.51 25.84 -14.44
CA LEU A 726 -31.02 24.66 -15.14
C LEU A 726 -32.47 24.42 -14.74
N SER A 727 -33.27 23.87 -15.67
CA SER A 727 -34.71 23.68 -15.47
C SER A 727 -35.04 22.87 -14.21
N GLY A 728 -36.01 23.30 -13.44
CA GLY A 728 -36.52 22.60 -12.27
C GLY A 728 -37.21 21.28 -12.61
N ARG A 729 -37.18 20.32 -11.68
CA ARG A 729 -37.79 19.00 -11.80
C ARG A 729 -38.32 18.48 -10.49
N THR A 730 -39.21 17.48 -10.59
CA THR A 730 -39.64 16.69 -9.43
C THR A 730 -38.82 15.39 -9.37
N HIS A 731 -38.22 15.10 -8.22
CA HIS A 731 -37.49 13.87 -7.99
C HIS A 731 -38.46 12.69 -7.89
N THR A 732 -38.14 11.57 -8.55
CA THR A 732 -39.03 10.39 -8.58
C THR A 732 -38.65 9.33 -7.52
N GLY A 733 -37.54 9.52 -6.82
CA GLY A 733 -37.09 8.68 -5.69
C GLY A 733 -36.32 7.43 -6.08
N SER A 734 -36.27 7.06 -7.36
CA SER A 734 -35.60 5.84 -7.82
C SER A 734 -34.52 6.04 -8.87
N GLU A 735 -34.29 7.28 -9.29
CA GLU A 735 -33.39 7.60 -10.40
C GLU A 735 -32.00 7.98 -9.88
N SER A 736 -30.98 7.52 -10.63
CA SER A 736 -29.61 7.99 -10.49
C SER A 736 -29.37 9.08 -11.53
N TYR A 737 -28.96 10.25 -11.09
CA TYR A 737 -28.66 11.36 -11.97
C TYR A 737 -27.18 11.56 -12.17
N ILE A 738 -26.76 11.81 -13.39
CA ILE A 738 -25.41 12.21 -13.73
C ILE A 738 -25.45 13.56 -14.39
N LEU A 739 -24.72 14.51 -13.84
CA LEU A 739 -24.52 15.79 -14.51
C LEU A 739 -23.47 15.62 -15.60
N HIS A 740 -23.81 15.98 -16.80
CA HIS A 740 -22.92 16.00 -17.95
C HIS A 740 -22.60 17.43 -18.33
N VAL A 741 -21.35 17.70 -18.62
CA VAL A 741 -20.89 18.95 -19.18
C VAL A 741 -20.16 18.60 -20.46
N ASP A 742 -20.64 19.15 -21.57
CA ASP A 742 -20.12 18.88 -22.92
C ASP A 742 -19.51 20.17 -23.50
N PRO A 743 -18.19 20.29 -23.60
CA PRO A 743 -17.56 21.47 -24.17
C PRO A 743 -17.69 21.47 -25.69
N ARG A 744 -18.36 22.50 -26.21
CA ARG A 744 -18.61 22.67 -27.65
C ARG A 744 -17.86 23.89 -28.18
N GLY A 745 -16.56 23.78 -28.46
CA GLY A 745 -15.79 24.88 -29.02
C GLY A 745 -15.39 25.95 -28.01
N SER A 746 -15.13 25.56 -26.75
CA SER A 746 -14.72 26.49 -25.71
C SER A 746 -13.85 25.83 -24.65
N THR A 747 -13.06 26.63 -23.95
CA THR A 747 -12.47 26.28 -22.66
C THR A 747 -13.35 26.79 -21.55
N PHE A 748 -13.62 26.00 -20.55
CA PHE A 748 -14.39 26.43 -19.39
C PHE A 748 -13.74 26.00 -18.08
N SER A 749 -14.00 26.77 -17.02
CA SER A 749 -13.67 26.40 -15.65
C SER A 749 -14.98 26.21 -14.88
N PHE A 750 -15.14 25.03 -14.32
CA PHE A 750 -16.30 24.64 -13.55
C PHE A 750 -15.99 24.77 -12.06
N ASP A 751 -16.76 25.58 -11.35
CA ASP A 751 -16.63 25.82 -9.92
C ASP A 751 -17.51 24.87 -9.12
N CYS A 752 -18.83 25.05 -9.19
CA CYS A 752 -19.78 24.28 -8.39
C CYS A 752 -21.17 24.19 -9.03
N ILE A 753 -21.99 23.30 -8.48
CA ILE A 753 -23.44 23.24 -8.73
C ILE A 753 -24.19 23.43 -7.43
N GLU A 754 -25.23 24.24 -7.46
CA GLU A 754 -26.19 24.31 -6.37
C GLU A 754 -27.49 23.59 -6.75
N ILE A 755 -28.02 22.85 -5.79
CA ILE A 755 -29.33 22.24 -5.80
C ILE A 755 -30.25 23.09 -4.92
N ILE A 756 -31.29 23.64 -5.50
CA ILE A 756 -32.21 24.52 -4.81
C ILE A 756 -33.57 23.81 -4.81
N GLU A 757 -34.13 23.55 -3.65
CA GLU A 757 -35.51 23.05 -3.50
C GLU A 757 -36.50 24.18 -3.77
N GLU A 758 -37.55 23.88 -4.55
CA GLU A 758 -38.62 24.84 -4.92
C GLU A 758 -39.85 24.71 -4.03
#